data_f62baba83af92b498a12788f92946e08
#
_entry.id   f62baba83af92b498a12788f92946e08
#
_cell.length_a   1.000
_cell.length_b   1.000
_cell.length_c   1.000
_cell.angle_alpha   90.00
_cell.angle_beta   90.00
_cell.angle_gamma   90.00
#
_symmetry.space_group_name_H-M   'P 1'
#
loop_
_entity.id
_entity.type
_entity.pdbx_description
1 polymer ?
#
loop_
_entity_poly.entity_id
_entity_poly.type
_entity_poly.pdbx_seq_one_letter_code
_entity_poly.pdbx_strand_id
1 'polypeptide(L)'
;MSTVIKGMLVGSIPDVYNQRHHLKDKNMEHTGLQPTESGFSVSFHRLGLNSAQDKRIMINPRFPYSKVKRCVAPLRSRYRRRAVLTSEPMPTSEPKPTIIKKRVFTFGKGRSEGNKGMKSLLGGKGANLAEMASIGLSVPPGLTISTEACQDYQQNGKKLPEGLWEEILEALKSVEKEMGAFLGDPSKPLLLSVRSGAAISMPGMMDTVLNLGLNDEVVAGLAAKSGERFAYDSYRRFLDMFGDVVMGIPHSLFEEKLENLKTTKGVQLDTDLTAADLKEVVAQYKKVYLAANGEEFPSDPKKQLQLAVKAVFDSWDSPRAIKYRSINQITGLKGTAVNIQSMVFGNMGKTSGTGVLFTRNPSTGEKKLYGEFLINAQGEDVVAGIRTPEDLDTMKQCMPEAYKELVENCKILEKHYKDMMDIEFTVQENRLWMLQCRSGKRTGRGAVKIAVDMVKEGLVDTRSSIKMVEPQHLDQLLHPQFEDPTAYKEHVIATGLPASPGAAVGQVVFSADDAEAWHAQGMAVILVRTETSPEDVGGMHAATGILTARGGMTSHAAVVARGWGKCCVSGCSDIRVNDSEKVVLVGDKVIKEGEWISLNGSTGEVILGKQPLSPPAISGDLQTFMSWVDEMRRIKVMANADTPDDAQTARNNGAEGIGLCRTEHMFFASDERIKAVRQMIMAATPEQRKAALDLLLPYQKSDFEGIFRAMDGLPVTIRLLDPPLHEFLPEGDIENIVTELISDTGMTEDEVFSRVEKLSEVNPMLGFRGCRLGISYPELTEMQANAIFQAAMSMSNQGVKVYPEIMVPLVGTPQELGHQIHLIRNVAKKVFSEMGSTISYKVGTMIEIPRAALIADEIAKEAEFFSFGTNDLTQMTFGYSRDDVGKFLPIYLSKGILQHDPFEVLDRKGVGQLVKIATEKGRSTRPSLKVGICGEHGGEPSSVAFFAEVGLDYVSCSPFRVPIARLAAAQVAV
;
A
#
# COMPACT_ATOMS: atom_id res chain seq x y z
N MET A 1 -9.65 -27.15 7.18
CA MET A 1 -10.85 -28.02 7.09
C MET A 1 -11.22 -28.43 5.67
N SER A 2 -11.22 -27.55 4.71
CA SER A 2 -11.28 -27.92 3.27
C SER A 2 -10.27 -29.02 2.88
N THR A 3 -9.14 -29.08 3.57
CA THR A 3 -8.05 -30.05 3.31
C THR A 3 -8.30 -31.43 3.90
N VAL A 4 -8.99 -31.53 5.02
CA VAL A 4 -9.26 -32.81 5.72
C VAL A 4 -10.32 -33.62 4.99
N ILE A 5 -11.35 -32.97 4.47
CA ILE A 5 -12.40 -33.64 3.69
C ILE A 5 -11.91 -34.08 2.29
N LYS A 6 -10.93 -33.35 1.72
CA LYS A 6 -10.23 -33.80 0.50
C LYS A 6 -9.37 -35.06 0.72
N GLY A 7 -8.90 -35.29 1.94
CA GLY A 7 -8.15 -36.51 2.29
C GLY A 7 -9.00 -37.79 2.29
N MET A 8 -10.30 -37.67 2.47
CA MET A 8 -11.21 -38.82 2.41
C MET A 8 -11.51 -39.31 0.98
N LEU A 9 -11.30 -38.46 -0.03
CA LEU A 9 -11.62 -38.77 -1.42
C LEU A 9 -10.41 -39.06 -2.32
N VAL A 10 -9.20 -38.77 -1.85
CA VAL A 10 -7.99 -39.01 -2.64
C VAL A 10 -7.03 -39.80 -1.77
N GLY A 11 -6.93 -41.09 -2.05
CA GLY A 11 -5.98 -41.99 -1.39
C GLY A 11 -4.57 -41.41 -1.43
N SER A 12 -4.00 -41.19 -0.25
CA SER A 12 -2.69 -40.62 0.01
C SER A 12 -1.57 -41.28 -0.77
N ILE A 13 -0.87 -40.48 -1.57
CA ILE A 13 0.52 -40.79 -1.99
C ILE A 13 1.41 -40.03 -1.00
N PRO A 14 2.27 -40.67 -0.23
CA PRO A 14 3.15 -39.96 0.69
C PRO A 14 4.23 -39.23 -0.09
N ASP A 15 4.34 -37.94 0.16
CA ASP A 15 5.44 -37.09 -0.28
C ASP A 15 6.78 -37.58 0.36
N VAL A 16 7.62 -38.19 -0.43
CA VAL A 16 9.02 -38.45 -0.10
C VAL A 16 9.85 -37.27 -0.61
N TYR A 17 9.75 -36.14 0.02
CA TYR A 17 10.69 -35.03 -0.15
C TYR A 17 10.71 -34.16 1.12
N ASN A 18 11.30 -34.68 2.21
CA ASN A 18 11.91 -33.84 3.27
C ASN A 18 12.53 -34.71 4.36
N GLN A 19 13.64 -35.35 4.04
CA GLN A 19 14.64 -35.78 5.03
C GLN A 19 16.01 -35.87 4.38
N ARG A 20 16.66 -34.72 4.23
CA ARG A 20 18.13 -34.66 4.11
C ARG A 20 18.54 -33.30 4.68
N HIS A 21 18.76 -33.29 5.97
CA HIS A 21 19.73 -32.44 6.65
C HIS A 21 19.75 -32.84 8.14
N HIS A 22 20.55 -33.80 8.45
CA HIS A 22 21.33 -33.88 9.71
C HIS A 22 22.12 -35.18 9.62
N LEU A 23 23.39 -35.02 9.36
CA LEU A 23 24.51 -35.81 9.90
C LEU A 23 25.76 -35.41 9.10
N LYS A 24 26.50 -34.49 9.64
CA LYS A 24 27.91 -34.28 9.35
C LYS A 24 28.76 -34.94 10.46
N ASP A 25 29.83 -35.46 9.99
CA ASP A 25 31.08 -35.84 10.62
C ASP A 25 31.30 -37.30 10.97
N LYS A 26 32.08 -37.95 10.12
CA LYS A 26 33.44 -38.41 10.44
C LYS A 26 34.05 -39.21 9.28
N ASN A 27 35.25 -38.74 8.91
CA ASN A 27 36.36 -39.31 8.16
C ASN A 27 36.39 -40.83 7.85
N MET A 28 36.69 -41.22 6.62
CA MET A 28 38.03 -41.76 6.21
C MET A 28 38.04 -42.29 4.78
N GLU A 29 39.07 -41.86 4.06
CA GLU A 29 39.92 -42.43 3.03
C GLU A 29 39.47 -43.56 2.09
N HIS A 30 39.70 -43.25 0.79
CA HIS A 30 40.24 -44.08 -0.33
C HIS A 30 39.73 -45.49 -0.62
N THR A 31 39.11 -45.64 -1.78
CA THR A 31 39.70 -46.34 -2.95
C THR A 31 38.67 -46.38 -4.09
N GLY A 32 39.13 -46.16 -5.28
CA GLY A 32 38.32 -46.10 -6.51
C GLY A 32 37.88 -47.48 -6.99
N LEU A 33 36.86 -47.47 -7.80
CA LEU A 33 36.65 -48.30 -9.00
C LEU A 33 35.35 -47.89 -9.71
N GLN A 34 35.41 -47.86 -11.01
CA GLN A 34 34.33 -47.39 -11.91
C GLN A 34 33.26 -48.49 -12.18
N PRO A 35 32.20 -48.17 -12.98
CA PRO A 35 30.85 -48.68 -12.79
C PRO A 35 30.52 -49.90 -13.66
N THR A 36 29.54 -50.69 -13.21
CA THR A 36 28.80 -51.63 -14.09
C THR A 36 27.29 -51.43 -13.92
N GLU A 37 26.65 -51.36 -15.06
CA GLU A 37 25.20 -51.39 -15.23
C GLU A 37 24.65 -52.73 -14.76
N SER A 38 23.50 -52.66 -14.01
CA SER A 38 22.55 -53.79 -14.02
C SER A 38 21.16 -53.32 -13.65
N GLY A 39 20.23 -53.53 -14.55
CA GLY A 39 18.82 -53.21 -14.38
C GLY A 39 18.11 -54.13 -13.38
N PHE A 40 17.13 -53.56 -12.73
CA PHE A 40 16.12 -54.32 -12.01
C PHE A 40 14.73 -54.06 -12.62
N SER A 41 14.17 -55.12 -13.22
CA SER A 41 12.80 -55.25 -13.61
C SER A 41 11.95 -55.65 -12.40
N VAL A 42 10.86 -54.95 -12.15
CA VAL A 42 9.84 -55.37 -11.17
C VAL A 42 8.64 -55.89 -11.93
N SER A 43 8.37 -57.17 -11.75
CA SER A 43 7.24 -57.92 -12.31
C SER A 43 5.97 -57.64 -11.53
N PHE A 44 4.90 -57.24 -12.23
CA PHE A 44 3.54 -57.22 -11.70
C PHE A 44 2.95 -58.65 -11.68
N HIS A 45 2.46 -59.09 -10.53
CA HIS A 45 1.62 -60.25 -10.40
C HIS A 45 0.15 -59.87 -10.65
N ARG A 46 -0.43 -60.53 -11.65
CA ARG A 46 -1.87 -60.53 -11.96
C ARG A 46 -2.59 -61.46 -10.97
N LEU A 47 -3.70 -60.96 -10.43
CA LEU A 47 -4.80 -61.83 -10.06
C LEU A 47 -5.99 -61.47 -10.96
N GLY A 48 -6.46 -62.47 -11.68
CA GLY A 48 -7.52 -62.32 -12.64
C GLY A 48 -8.89 -62.66 -12.06
N LEU A 49 -9.90 -62.14 -12.71
CA LEU A 49 -11.22 -62.75 -12.83
C LEU A 49 -11.81 -62.37 -14.20
N ASN A 50 -12.29 -63.43 -14.89
CA ASN A 50 -12.96 -63.49 -16.19
C ASN A 50 -14.35 -62.81 -16.13
N SER A 51 -14.88 -62.23 -17.17
CA SER A 51 -15.44 -62.74 -18.42
C SER A 51 -16.23 -61.66 -19.16
N ALA A 52 -15.95 -61.49 -20.37
CA ALA A 52 -16.69 -61.82 -21.58
C ALA A 52 -17.61 -60.75 -22.18
N GLN A 53 -17.32 -60.53 -23.42
CA GLN A 53 -18.12 -60.18 -24.62
C GLN A 53 -18.25 -58.71 -25.03
N ASP A 54 -17.36 -58.46 -25.99
CA ASP A 54 -17.64 -57.94 -27.36
C ASP A 54 -18.81 -56.92 -27.58
N LYS A 55 -18.47 -55.74 -28.01
CA LYS A 55 -18.74 -55.30 -29.39
C LYS A 55 -18.04 -53.98 -29.74
N ARG A 56 -17.15 -54.08 -30.68
CA ARG A 56 -16.58 -52.93 -31.42
C ARG A 56 -17.69 -52.19 -32.19
N ILE A 57 -17.72 -50.88 -32.13
CA ILE A 57 -18.14 -50.04 -33.25
C ILE A 57 -17.15 -48.89 -33.37
N MET A 58 -16.37 -48.94 -34.43
CA MET A 58 -15.60 -47.80 -34.97
C MET A 58 -16.57 -46.86 -35.68
N ILE A 59 -16.44 -45.54 -35.47
CA ILE A 59 -16.93 -44.59 -36.46
C ILE A 59 -15.86 -43.51 -36.62
N ASN A 60 -15.39 -43.42 -37.86
CA ASN A 60 -14.45 -42.47 -38.41
C ASN A 60 -15.22 -41.23 -38.94
N PRO A 61 -14.58 -40.06 -39.00
CA PRO A 61 -15.27 -38.79 -39.28
C PRO A 61 -15.28 -38.50 -40.78
N ARG A 62 -16.42 -37.92 -41.26
CA ARG A 62 -16.59 -37.08 -42.45
C ARG A 62 -18.07 -37.01 -42.80
N PHE A 63 -18.60 -35.79 -42.82
CA PHE A 63 -19.37 -35.30 -43.96
C PHE A 63 -19.88 -33.84 -43.73
N PRO A 64 -20.35 -33.14 -44.76
CA PRO A 64 -20.01 -31.76 -45.02
C PRO A 64 -21.22 -30.79 -44.91
N TYR A 65 -20.92 -29.49 -45.08
CA TYR A 65 -21.90 -28.40 -45.26
C TYR A 65 -22.97 -28.67 -46.30
N SER A 66 -24.27 -28.45 -45.95
CA SER A 66 -25.24 -27.89 -46.90
C SER A 66 -26.45 -27.29 -46.20
N LYS A 67 -26.69 -26.03 -46.40
CA LYS A 67 -27.87 -25.22 -46.64
C LYS A 67 -29.22 -25.65 -46.00
N VAL A 68 -29.70 -24.80 -45.07
CA VAL A 68 -31.14 -24.48 -45.01
C VAL A 68 -31.34 -22.94 -45.05
N LYS A 69 -32.10 -22.49 -46.02
CA LYS A 69 -32.54 -21.12 -46.26
C LYS A 69 -33.97 -20.91 -45.72
N ARG A 70 -34.19 -19.65 -45.21
CA ARG A 70 -35.45 -18.90 -45.12
C ARG A 70 -36.39 -19.29 -44.01
N CYS A 71 -36.86 -18.35 -43.17
CA CYS A 71 -37.71 -17.21 -43.45
C CYS A 71 -37.73 -16.25 -42.27
N VAL A 72 -37.46 -14.98 -42.44
CA VAL A 72 -37.95 -13.86 -41.59
C VAL A 72 -38.18 -12.66 -42.51
N ALA A 73 -39.39 -12.18 -42.53
CA ALA A 73 -39.81 -10.99 -43.24
C ALA A 73 -39.53 -9.70 -42.43
N PRO A 74 -39.36 -8.54 -43.07
CA PRO A 74 -38.91 -7.33 -42.44
C PRO A 74 -40.02 -6.36 -42.06
N LEU A 75 -39.83 -5.65 -40.95
CA LEU A 75 -40.57 -4.46 -40.61
C LEU A 75 -39.72 -3.20 -41.04
N ARG A 76 -40.29 -2.47 -41.94
CA ARG A 76 -39.80 -1.22 -42.50
C ARG A 76 -40.09 -0.06 -41.54
N SER A 77 -39.12 0.84 -41.33
CA SER A 77 -39.42 2.27 -41.18
C SER A 77 -38.45 3.09 -42.04
N ARG A 78 -39.04 4.06 -42.66
CA ARG A 78 -38.48 4.91 -43.72
C ARG A 78 -37.56 5.97 -43.15
N TYR A 79 -36.39 6.17 -43.76
CA TYR A 79 -35.92 7.52 -44.12
C TYR A 79 -35.08 7.46 -45.39
N ARG A 80 -35.61 8.15 -46.45
CA ARG A 80 -34.93 8.40 -47.74
C ARG A 80 -34.00 9.60 -47.57
N ARG A 81 -32.77 9.48 -48.01
CA ARG A 81 -32.11 10.57 -48.77
C ARG A 81 -31.19 9.95 -49.84
N ARG A 82 -31.48 10.42 -51.07
CA ARG A 82 -30.69 10.21 -52.31
C ARG A 82 -29.33 10.89 -52.17
N ALA A 83 -28.26 10.20 -52.57
CA ALA A 83 -27.06 10.87 -53.05
C ALA A 83 -26.67 10.23 -54.39
N VAL A 84 -26.57 11.10 -55.40
CA VAL A 84 -26.18 10.81 -56.77
C VAL A 84 -24.65 10.70 -56.77
N LEU A 85 -24.14 9.60 -57.34
CA LEU A 85 -22.72 9.45 -57.66
C LEU A 85 -22.42 10.26 -58.92
N THR A 86 -21.57 11.30 -58.77
CA THR A 86 -20.78 11.88 -59.83
C THR A 86 -19.32 11.81 -59.38
N SER A 87 -18.50 11.06 -60.14
CA SER A 87 -17.07 10.94 -60.00
C SER A 87 -16.37 12.19 -60.56
N GLU A 88 -15.82 13.03 -59.69
CA GLU A 88 -14.78 13.96 -60.00
C GLU A 88 -13.53 13.68 -59.14
N PRO A 89 -12.30 13.85 -59.64
CA PRO A 89 -11.11 13.52 -58.88
C PRO A 89 -10.92 14.49 -57.69
N MET A 90 -10.75 13.95 -56.52
CA MET A 90 -10.41 14.72 -55.33
C MET A 90 -9.10 15.49 -55.52
N PRO A 91 -9.06 16.76 -55.16
CA PRO A 91 -7.79 17.47 -55.02
C PRO A 91 -6.99 16.87 -53.88
N THR A 92 -5.69 16.66 -54.10
CA THR A 92 -4.71 16.29 -53.08
C THR A 92 -4.88 17.20 -51.84
N SER A 93 -5.30 16.63 -50.73
CA SER A 93 -5.37 17.36 -49.47
C SER A 93 -3.96 17.79 -49.07
N GLU A 94 -3.75 19.09 -49.03
CA GLU A 94 -2.61 19.65 -48.28
C GLU A 94 -2.57 19.04 -46.90
N PRO A 95 -1.40 18.67 -46.34
CA PRO A 95 -1.29 18.17 -44.98
C PRO A 95 -1.85 19.24 -44.05
N LYS A 96 -2.88 18.89 -43.29
CA LYS A 96 -3.32 19.74 -42.18
C LYS A 96 -2.09 20.11 -41.37
N PRO A 97 -1.90 21.36 -40.97
CA PRO A 97 -0.78 21.76 -40.17
C PRO A 97 -0.80 20.87 -38.89
N THR A 98 0.18 20.03 -38.72
CA THR A 98 0.40 19.27 -37.51
C THR A 98 0.58 20.31 -36.41
N ILE A 99 -0.39 20.42 -35.50
CA ILE A 99 -0.22 21.25 -34.31
C ILE A 99 0.94 20.60 -33.57
N ILE A 100 2.13 21.20 -33.68
CA ILE A 100 3.31 20.76 -32.95
C ILE A 100 2.98 20.95 -31.48
N LYS A 101 2.72 19.84 -30.80
CA LYS A 101 2.41 19.84 -29.38
C LYS A 101 3.68 20.24 -28.63
N LYS A 102 3.64 21.36 -27.90
CA LYS A 102 4.77 21.83 -27.10
C LYS A 102 5.16 20.77 -26.06
N ARG A 103 6.45 20.38 -26.06
CA ARG A 103 6.99 19.34 -25.18
C ARG A 103 8.01 19.87 -24.19
N VAL A 104 8.55 21.07 -24.39
CA VAL A 104 9.57 21.70 -23.56
C VAL A 104 9.06 23.03 -23.00
N PHE A 105 9.21 23.22 -21.68
CA PHE A 105 8.67 24.35 -20.94
C PHE A 105 9.76 25.02 -20.11
N THR A 106 9.98 26.31 -20.31
CA THR A 106 11.07 27.05 -19.64
C THR A 106 10.58 27.70 -18.35
N PHE A 107 11.49 27.85 -17.38
CA PHE A 107 11.28 28.61 -16.14
C PHE A 107 12.56 29.37 -15.75
N GLY A 108 12.42 30.52 -15.09
CA GLY A 108 13.52 31.36 -14.65
C GLY A 108 13.03 32.71 -14.16
N LYS A 109 13.92 33.69 -14.02
CA LYS A 109 13.61 35.02 -13.48
C LYS A 109 12.52 35.73 -14.29
N GLY A 110 11.34 35.89 -13.69
CA GLY A 110 10.19 36.61 -14.29
C GLY A 110 9.55 35.89 -15.48
N ARG A 111 9.87 34.60 -15.69
CA ARG A 111 9.33 33.80 -16.78
C ARG A 111 9.00 32.38 -16.31
N SER A 112 7.78 31.96 -16.57
CA SER A 112 7.32 30.60 -16.31
C SER A 112 6.31 30.17 -17.36
N GLU A 113 6.57 29.05 -18.01
CA GLU A 113 5.64 28.45 -18.99
C GLU A 113 4.82 27.31 -18.37
N GLY A 114 4.91 27.09 -17.07
CA GLY A 114 4.19 26.10 -16.30
C GLY A 114 3.62 26.65 -15.00
N ASN A 115 2.83 25.84 -14.33
CA ASN A 115 2.28 26.12 -12.99
C ASN A 115 1.99 24.86 -12.20
N LYS A 116 1.66 24.98 -10.90
CA LYS A 116 1.40 23.84 -10.00
C LYS A 116 0.26 22.91 -10.43
N GLY A 117 -0.66 23.38 -11.29
CA GLY A 117 -1.74 22.56 -11.84
C GLY A 117 -1.31 21.58 -12.92
N MET A 118 -0.09 21.76 -13.49
CA MET A 118 0.41 20.97 -14.62
C MET A 118 1.25 19.75 -14.18
N LYS A 119 1.05 19.22 -12.97
CA LYS A 119 1.84 18.09 -12.44
C LYS A 119 1.78 16.83 -13.32
N SER A 120 0.66 16.57 -13.97
CA SER A 120 0.52 15.42 -14.88
C SER A 120 1.40 15.54 -16.14
N LEU A 121 1.69 16.78 -16.58
CA LEU A 121 2.48 17.07 -17.78
C LEU A 121 3.94 17.37 -17.47
N LEU A 122 4.22 18.16 -16.43
CA LEU A 122 5.56 18.65 -16.09
C LEU A 122 6.21 17.84 -14.95
N GLY A 123 5.49 16.84 -14.40
CA GLY A 123 5.89 16.19 -13.16
C GLY A 123 5.78 17.12 -11.96
N GLY A 124 5.94 16.57 -10.74
CA GLY A 124 5.87 17.36 -9.53
C GLY A 124 6.98 18.41 -9.41
N LYS A 125 8.23 18.03 -9.76
CA LYS A 125 9.39 18.96 -9.72
C LYS A 125 9.22 20.10 -10.71
N GLY A 126 8.98 19.81 -12.00
CA GLY A 126 8.88 20.83 -13.04
C GLY A 126 7.75 21.82 -12.81
N ALA A 127 6.57 21.31 -12.41
CA ALA A 127 5.41 22.14 -12.10
C ALA A 127 5.71 23.10 -10.92
N ASN A 128 6.36 22.61 -9.87
CA ASN A 128 6.67 23.42 -8.69
C ASN A 128 7.85 24.40 -8.94
N LEU A 129 8.85 24.03 -9.73
CA LEU A 129 9.93 24.96 -10.16
C LEU A 129 9.34 26.14 -10.95
N ALA A 130 8.46 25.84 -11.92
CA ALA A 130 7.76 26.86 -12.67
C ALA A 130 6.87 27.76 -11.77
N GLU A 131 6.17 27.17 -10.80
CA GLU A 131 5.34 27.90 -9.84
C GLU A 131 6.19 28.81 -8.95
N MET A 132 7.29 28.31 -8.35
CA MET A 132 8.18 29.11 -7.51
C MET A 132 8.77 30.29 -8.30
N ALA A 133 9.18 30.09 -9.55
CA ALA A 133 9.65 31.15 -10.42
C ALA A 133 8.56 32.20 -10.70
N SER A 134 7.29 31.75 -10.90
CA SER A 134 6.16 32.65 -11.19
C SER A 134 5.77 33.55 -10.02
N ILE A 135 5.94 33.07 -8.78
CA ILE A 135 5.66 33.83 -7.55
C ILE A 135 6.87 34.66 -7.08
N GLY A 136 7.93 34.71 -7.88
CA GLY A 136 9.07 35.62 -7.67
C GLY A 136 10.20 35.09 -6.80
N LEU A 137 10.22 33.79 -6.45
CA LEU A 137 11.33 33.19 -5.71
C LEU A 137 12.59 33.02 -6.59
N SER A 138 13.76 33.10 -5.97
CA SER A 138 15.04 32.87 -6.65
C SER A 138 15.23 31.39 -6.99
N VAL A 139 14.85 31.01 -8.21
CA VAL A 139 14.99 29.64 -8.75
C VAL A 139 16.06 29.66 -9.84
N PRO A 140 17.06 28.76 -9.84
CA PRO A 140 17.97 28.65 -10.96
C PRO A 140 17.21 28.37 -12.26
N PRO A 141 17.47 29.12 -13.36
CA PRO A 141 16.73 28.96 -14.60
C PRO A 141 16.91 27.56 -15.19
N GLY A 142 15.89 27.11 -15.90
CA GLY A 142 15.89 25.79 -16.49
C GLY A 142 14.74 25.54 -17.46
N LEU A 143 14.60 24.29 -17.84
CA LEU A 143 13.54 23.81 -18.69
C LEU A 143 13.06 22.41 -18.24
N THR A 144 11.80 22.12 -18.51
CA THR A 144 11.18 20.82 -18.21
C THR A 144 10.70 20.17 -19.52
N ILE A 145 11.16 18.95 -19.77
CA ILE A 145 10.64 18.09 -20.83
C ILE A 145 9.45 17.31 -20.27
N SER A 146 8.32 17.29 -20.99
CA SER A 146 7.07 16.75 -20.48
C SER A 146 7.06 15.22 -20.32
N THR A 147 6.19 14.72 -19.44
CA THR A 147 5.91 13.28 -19.26
C THR A 147 5.41 12.60 -20.53
N GLU A 148 4.73 13.36 -21.42
CA GLU A 148 4.26 12.85 -22.70
C GLU A 148 5.43 12.58 -23.65
N ALA A 149 6.49 13.39 -23.60
CA ALA A 149 7.71 13.13 -24.37
C ALA A 149 8.40 11.82 -23.92
N CYS A 150 8.34 11.47 -22.62
CA CYS A 150 8.79 10.18 -22.10
C CYS A 150 7.94 9.02 -22.67
N GLN A 151 6.63 9.18 -22.68
CA GLN A 151 5.71 8.18 -23.24
C GLN A 151 5.98 7.96 -24.74
N ASP A 152 6.14 9.06 -25.50
CA ASP A 152 6.48 8.99 -26.93
C ASP A 152 7.85 8.31 -27.14
N TYR A 153 8.84 8.59 -26.30
CA TYR A 153 10.16 7.95 -26.33
C TYR A 153 10.07 6.43 -26.13
N GLN A 154 9.31 5.97 -25.14
CA GLN A 154 9.11 4.55 -24.87
C GLN A 154 8.38 3.86 -26.05
N GLN A 155 7.33 4.49 -26.60
CA GLN A 155 6.57 3.97 -27.74
C GLN A 155 7.38 3.93 -29.05
N ASN A 156 8.36 4.83 -29.21
CA ASN A 156 9.24 4.89 -30.38
C ASN A 156 10.49 3.99 -30.26
N GLY A 157 10.46 3.00 -29.38
CA GLY A 157 11.58 2.06 -29.20
C GLY A 157 12.83 2.73 -28.66
N LYS A 158 12.67 3.59 -27.65
CA LYS A 158 13.75 4.33 -26.96
C LYS A 158 14.53 5.29 -27.86
N LYS A 159 13.84 5.90 -28.81
CA LYS A 159 14.36 6.99 -29.67
C LYS A 159 13.66 8.28 -29.33
N LEU A 160 14.43 9.37 -29.22
CA LEU A 160 13.85 10.69 -28.99
C LEU A 160 12.85 11.02 -30.10
N PRO A 161 11.65 11.54 -29.73
CA PRO A 161 10.67 12.02 -30.72
C PRO A 161 11.27 13.06 -31.65
N GLU A 162 10.86 13.03 -32.90
CA GLU A 162 11.31 13.97 -33.92
C GLU A 162 11.04 15.43 -33.51
N GLY A 163 12.03 16.31 -33.67
CA GLY A 163 11.98 17.72 -33.28
C GLY A 163 12.16 17.99 -31.79
N LEU A 164 12.16 16.99 -30.91
CA LEU A 164 12.33 17.21 -29.46
C LEU A 164 13.72 17.75 -29.12
N TRP A 165 14.75 17.25 -29.80
CA TRP A 165 16.12 17.71 -29.54
C TRP A 165 16.33 19.17 -29.90
N GLU A 166 15.75 19.61 -30.98
CA GLU A 166 15.77 21.01 -31.43
C GLU A 166 15.00 21.92 -30.45
N GLU A 167 13.85 21.46 -29.93
CA GLU A 167 13.10 22.19 -28.88
C GLU A 167 13.95 22.35 -27.60
N ILE A 168 14.71 21.30 -27.21
CA ILE A 168 15.60 21.35 -26.04
C ILE A 168 16.72 22.37 -26.25
N LEU A 169 17.39 22.34 -27.39
CA LEU A 169 18.49 23.26 -27.71
C LEU A 169 18.01 24.72 -27.80
N GLU A 170 16.81 24.97 -28.32
CA GLU A 170 16.24 26.31 -28.37
C GLU A 170 15.89 26.82 -26.96
N ALA A 171 15.30 25.99 -26.13
CA ALA A 171 14.98 26.33 -24.75
C ALA A 171 16.26 26.57 -23.92
N LEU A 172 17.33 25.80 -24.18
CA LEU A 172 18.64 25.95 -23.53
C LEU A 172 19.25 27.34 -23.78
N LYS A 173 19.13 27.89 -25.00
CA LYS A 173 19.65 29.25 -25.31
C LYS A 173 19.04 30.30 -24.38
N SER A 174 17.81 30.11 -23.92
CA SER A 174 17.18 31.03 -22.99
C SER A 174 17.78 30.92 -21.58
N VAL A 175 18.17 29.71 -21.14
CA VAL A 175 18.89 29.48 -19.88
C VAL A 175 20.27 30.07 -19.94
N GLU A 176 21.01 29.84 -21.02
CA GLU A 176 22.37 30.41 -21.29
C GLU A 176 22.34 31.93 -21.25
N LYS A 177 21.34 32.54 -21.88
CA LYS A 177 21.18 34.02 -21.90
C LYS A 177 20.93 34.56 -20.50
N GLU A 178 20.09 33.89 -19.70
CA GLU A 178 19.75 34.35 -18.36
C GLU A 178 20.91 34.21 -17.40
N MET A 179 21.71 33.13 -17.52
CA MET A 179 22.90 32.88 -16.70
C MET A 179 24.12 33.65 -17.18
N GLY A 180 24.15 34.09 -18.43
CA GLY A 180 25.32 34.69 -19.05
C GLY A 180 26.51 33.73 -19.17
N ALA A 181 26.22 32.42 -19.21
CA ALA A 181 27.14 31.30 -19.28
C ALA A 181 26.64 30.31 -20.32
N PHE A 182 27.52 29.55 -20.99
CA PHE A 182 27.21 28.73 -22.14
C PHE A 182 27.66 27.27 -21.90
N LEU A 183 26.85 26.31 -22.38
CA LEU A 183 27.17 24.88 -22.26
C LEU A 183 28.37 24.54 -23.14
N GLY A 184 29.47 24.11 -22.52
CA GLY A 184 30.72 23.77 -23.21
C GLY A 184 31.67 24.91 -23.45
N ASP A 185 31.39 26.14 -23.02
CA ASP A 185 32.31 27.28 -23.14
C ASP A 185 33.29 27.30 -21.95
N PRO A 186 34.61 27.14 -22.17
CA PRO A 186 35.59 27.19 -21.12
C PRO A 186 35.68 28.54 -20.42
N SER A 187 35.37 29.65 -21.14
CA SER A 187 35.49 31.01 -20.59
C SER A 187 34.31 31.39 -19.68
N LYS A 188 33.14 30.88 -19.99
CA LYS A 188 31.87 31.10 -19.24
C LYS A 188 31.09 29.80 -19.09
N PRO A 189 31.61 28.84 -18.35
CA PRO A 189 31.03 27.51 -18.28
C PRO A 189 29.66 27.52 -17.62
N LEU A 190 28.65 26.95 -18.33
CA LEU A 190 27.37 26.60 -17.79
C LEU A 190 27.34 25.10 -17.46
N LEU A 191 27.12 24.75 -16.22
CA LEU A 191 26.89 23.38 -15.81
C LEU A 191 25.40 23.17 -15.55
N LEU A 192 24.91 21.98 -15.86
CA LEU A 192 23.50 21.61 -15.77
C LEU A 192 23.29 20.45 -14.82
N SER A 193 22.13 20.44 -14.17
CA SER A 193 21.55 19.25 -13.56
C SER A 193 20.45 18.69 -14.46
N VAL A 194 20.37 17.36 -14.62
CA VAL A 194 19.32 16.66 -15.36
C VAL A 194 18.64 15.73 -14.37
N ARG A 195 17.40 16.06 -14.01
CA ARG A 195 16.68 15.43 -12.90
C ARG A 195 15.35 14.88 -13.36
N SER A 196 15.00 13.68 -12.94
CA SER A 196 13.66 13.09 -13.13
C SER A 196 12.59 13.84 -12.35
N GLY A 197 11.34 13.75 -12.80
CA GLY A 197 10.20 14.39 -12.14
C GLY A 197 8.88 13.76 -12.53
N ALA A 198 8.44 12.70 -11.85
CA ALA A 198 7.10 12.14 -12.03
C ALA A 198 6.03 13.02 -11.35
N ALA A 199 4.76 12.83 -11.73
CA ALA A 199 3.64 13.56 -11.13
C ALA A 199 3.47 13.25 -9.64
N ILE A 200 3.78 12.01 -9.24
CA ILE A 200 3.86 11.55 -7.84
C ILE A 200 5.33 11.40 -7.48
N SER A 201 5.71 11.85 -6.28
CA SER A 201 7.09 11.76 -5.80
C SER A 201 7.46 10.30 -5.51
N MET A 202 8.56 9.83 -6.10
CA MET A 202 9.15 8.51 -5.89
C MET A 202 10.63 8.70 -5.50
N PRO A 203 10.92 8.92 -4.21
CA PRO A 203 12.27 9.25 -3.73
C PRO A 203 13.28 8.13 -4.06
N GLY A 204 14.41 8.47 -4.64
CA GLY A 204 15.48 7.53 -4.97
C GLY A 204 15.20 6.57 -6.14
N MET A 205 13.96 6.52 -6.66
CA MET A 205 13.58 5.50 -7.65
C MET A 205 14.00 5.82 -9.09
N MET A 206 14.34 7.07 -9.37
CA MET A 206 14.68 7.53 -10.71
C MET A 206 15.96 8.39 -10.68
N ASP A 207 16.66 8.39 -11.78
CA ASP A 207 18.01 8.89 -11.89
C ASP A 207 18.12 10.42 -11.95
N THR A 208 19.30 10.91 -11.58
CA THR A 208 19.73 12.31 -11.61
C THR A 208 21.16 12.37 -12.11
N VAL A 209 21.51 13.37 -12.93
CA VAL A 209 22.89 13.67 -13.35
C VAL A 209 23.17 15.12 -13.00
N LEU A 210 24.24 15.36 -12.23
CA LEU A 210 24.69 16.69 -11.82
C LEU A 210 26.00 17.05 -12.50
N ASN A 211 26.34 18.35 -12.48
CA ASN A 211 27.58 18.91 -13.06
C ASN A 211 27.80 18.59 -14.56
N LEU A 212 26.70 18.31 -15.29
CA LEU A 212 26.77 18.02 -16.71
C LEU A 212 27.31 19.21 -17.51
N GLY A 213 28.18 18.94 -18.47
CA GLY A 213 28.84 19.92 -19.30
C GLY A 213 30.35 20.00 -19.08
N LEU A 214 30.89 19.27 -18.09
CA LEU A 214 32.31 19.20 -17.83
C LEU A 214 33.04 18.28 -18.83
N ASN A 215 34.19 18.76 -19.29
CA ASN A 215 35.21 18.03 -20.04
C ASN A 215 36.57 18.64 -19.69
N ASP A 216 37.65 18.22 -20.33
CA ASP A 216 39.00 18.67 -19.99
C ASP A 216 39.21 20.18 -20.24
N GLU A 217 38.56 20.74 -21.25
CA GLU A 217 38.66 22.17 -21.58
C GLU A 217 37.82 23.02 -20.60
N VAL A 218 36.58 22.56 -20.34
CA VAL A 218 35.64 23.27 -19.48
C VAL A 218 36.09 23.23 -18.02
N VAL A 219 36.67 22.12 -17.54
CA VAL A 219 37.21 22.04 -16.17
C VAL A 219 38.38 22.97 -15.96
N ALA A 220 39.25 23.13 -16.96
CA ALA A 220 40.36 24.10 -16.89
C ALA A 220 39.83 25.54 -16.79
N GLY A 221 38.80 25.88 -17.56
CA GLY A 221 38.16 27.20 -17.46
C GLY A 221 37.45 27.42 -16.12
N LEU A 222 36.79 26.42 -15.60
CA LEU A 222 36.15 26.46 -14.27
C LEU A 222 37.19 26.59 -13.17
N ALA A 223 38.33 25.92 -13.28
CA ALA A 223 39.45 25.99 -12.35
C ALA A 223 40.05 27.41 -12.28
N ALA A 224 40.22 28.04 -13.43
CA ALA A 224 40.71 29.42 -13.49
C ALA A 224 39.77 30.44 -12.82
N LYS A 225 38.46 30.16 -12.83
CA LYS A 225 37.43 31.06 -12.28
C LYS A 225 37.13 30.80 -10.80
N SER A 226 37.00 29.55 -10.41
CA SER A 226 36.47 29.14 -9.12
C SER A 226 37.45 28.31 -8.27
N GLY A 227 38.66 28.11 -8.74
CA GLY A 227 39.70 27.35 -8.04
C GLY A 227 39.81 25.91 -8.51
N GLU A 228 41.05 25.40 -8.54
CA GLU A 228 41.32 24.05 -9.07
C GLU A 228 40.66 22.94 -8.28
N ARG A 229 40.69 23.04 -6.95
CA ARG A 229 40.10 22.01 -6.10
C ARG A 229 38.61 21.84 -6.37
N PHE A 230 37.83 22.92 -6.40
CA PHE A 230 36.39 22.91 -6.67
C PHE A 230 36.10 22.36 -8.07
N ALA A 231 36.85 22.79 -9.07
CA ALA A 231 36.60 22.35 -10.46
C ALA A 231 36.84 20.85 -10.64
N TYR A 232 37.94 20.31 -10.08
CA TYR A 232 38.26 18.90 -10.21
C TYR A 232 37.41 18.01 -9.29
N ASP A 233 36.94 18.50 -8.13
CA ASP A 233 35.96 17.81 -7.32
C ASP A 233 34.62 17.70 -8.06
N SER A 234 34.15 18.78 -8.69
CA SER A 234 32.94 18.74 -9.53
C SER A 234 33.07 17.80 -10.72
N TYR A 235 34.28 17.71 -11.33
CA TYR A 235 34.51 16.83 -12.45
C TYR A 235 34.56 15.36 -12.06
N ARG A 236 35.21 14.99 -10.94
CA ARG A 236 35.19 13.61 -10.47
C ARG A 236 33.77 13.15 -10.13
N ARG A 237 32.96 14.00 -9.45
CA ARG A 237 31.56 13.72 -9.13
C ARG A 237 30.71 13.51 -10.39
N PHE A 238 30.95 14.33 -11.41
CA PHE A 238 30.26 14.17 -12.68
C PHE A 238 30.65 12.87 -13.39
N LEU A 239 31.95 12.54 -13.42
CA LEU A 239 32.42 11.28 -14.02
C LEU A 239 31.79 10.06 -13.33
N ASP A 240 31.78 9.99 -12.03
CA ASP A 240 31.16 8.93 -11.24
C ASP A 240 29.68 8.80 -11.56
N MET A 241 28.92 9.86 -11.35
CA MET A 241 27.45 9.85 -11.54
C MET A 241 27.04 9.60 -13.01
N PHE A 242 27.77 10.17 -13.98
CA PHE A 242 27.50 9.90 -15.39
C PHE A 242 27.89 8.46 -15.78
N GLY A 243 28.94 7.93 -15.18
CA GLY A 243 29.38 6.55 -15.36
C GLY A 243 28.34 5.56 -14.90
N ASP A 244 27.86 5.73 -13.69
CA ASP A 244 26.84 4.86 -13.09
C ASP A 244 25.48 5.01 -13.79
N VAL A 245 24.93 6.20 -13.79
CA VAL A 245 23.56 6.47 -14.27
C VAL A 245 23.40 6.35 -15.79
N VAL A 246 24.39 6.85 -16.58
CA VAL A 246 24.23 6.97 -18.04
C VAL A 246 24.91 5.84 -18.79
N MET A 247 26.09 5.42 -18.30
CA MET A 247 26.90 4.42 -18.98
C MET A 247 26.75 3.02 -18.37
N GLY A 248 26.06 2.88 -17.22
CA GLY A 248 25.84 1.62 -16.53
C GLY A 248 27.11 0.98 -15.93
N ILE A 249 28.10 1.80 -15.60
CA ILE A 249 29.33 1.37 -14.94
C ILE A 249 29.09 1.38 -13.42
N PRO A 250 29.26 0.25 -12.70
CA PRO A 250 28.97 0.21 -11.27
C PRO A 250 29.73 1.29 -10.48
N HIS A 251 29.01 2.05 -9.65
CA HIS A 251 29.55 3.10 -8.77
C HIS A 251 30.73 2.60 -7.93
N SER A 252 30.68 1.34 -7.44
CA SER A 252 31.74 0.72 -6.65
C SER A 252 33.13 0.75 -7.32
N LEU A 253 33.20 0.73 -8.65
CA LEU A 253 34.49 0.83 -9.37
C LEU A 253 35.11 2.23 -9.26
N PHE A 254 34.31 3.26 -9.15
CA PHE A 254 34.77 4.63 -8.94
C PHE A 254 35.11 4.84 -7.46
N GLU A 255 34.29 4.40 -6.57
CA GLU A 255 34.47 4.51 -5.12
C GLU A 255 35.76 3.81 -4.67
N GLU A 256 36.05 2.61 -5.17
CA GLU A 256 37.30 1.89 -4.92
C GLU A 256 38.56 2.78 -5.21
N LYS A 257 38.53 3.53 -6.31
CA LYS A 257 39.69 4.39 -6.68
C LYS A 257 39.81 5.58 -5.74
N LEU A 258 38.70 6.17 -5.33
CA LEU A 258 38.67 7.30 -4.38
C LEU A 258 39.14 6.84 -3.00
N GLU A 259 38.64 5.74 -2.47
CA GLU A 259 39.01 5.19 -1.16
C GLU A 259 40.46 4.73 -1.10
N ASN A 260 40.98 4.12 -2.17
CA ASN A 260 42.40 3.76 -2.29
C ASN A 260 43.31 5.02 -2.24
N LEU A 261 42.88 6.10 -2.88
CA LEU A 261 43.65 7.34 -2.82
C LEU A 261 43.57 7.98 -1.44
N LYS A 262 42.41 8.05 -0.80
CA LYS A 262 42.26 8.54 0.56
C LYS A 262 43.13 7.77 1.55
N THR A 263 43.10 6.45 1.48
CA THR A 263 43.96 5.58 2.30
C THR A 263 45.44 5.86 2.07
N THR A 264 45.85 5.99 0.82
CA THR A 264 47.26 6.28 0.47
C THR A 264 47.72 7.64 1.01
N LYS A 265 46.80 8.63 1.03
CA LYS A 265 47.08 10.00 1.52
C LYS A 265 46.86 10.15 3.02
N GLY A 266 46.26 9.17 3.69
CA GLY A 266 45.96 9.22 5.13
C GLY A 266 44.84 10.20 5.49
N VAL A 267 43.89 10.48 4.60
CA VAL A 267 42.77 11.39 4.81
C VAL A 267 41.46 10.60 4.89
N GLN A 268 40.48 11.12 5.65
CA GLN A 268 39.19 10.48 5.82
C GLN A 268 38.07 11.12 4.98
N LEU A 269 38.10 12.45 4.81
CA LEU A 269 37.07 13.18 4.11
C LEU A 269 37.51 13.56 2.69
N ASP A 270 36.60 13.57 1.74
CA ASP A 270 36.82 14.08 0.38
C ASP A 270 37.29 15.54 0.39
N THR A 271 36.82 16.30 1.39
CA THR A 271 37.21 17.71 1.60
C THR A 271 38.69 17.92 1.90
N ASP A 272 39.37 16.89 2.36
CA ASP A 272 40.79 16.96 2.74
C ASP A 272 41.72 16.69 1.55
N LEU A 273 41.17 16.17 0.43
CA LEU A 273 41.93 15.95 -0.80
C LEU A 273 42.30 17.26 -1.47
N THR A 274 43.57 17.34 -1.92
CA THR A 274 44.10 18.50 -2.65
C THR A 274 43.64 18.49 -4.12
N ALA A 275 43.83 19.62 -4.80
CA ALA A 275 43.57 19.71 -6.24
C ALA A 275 44.40 18.70 -7.07
N ALA A 276 45.62 18.41 -6.65
CA ALA A 276 46.50 17.44 -7.31
C ALA A 276 45.96 16.02 -7.15
N ASP A 277 45.45 15.67 -5.95
CA ASP A 277 44.84 14.37 -5.67
C ASP A 277 43.59 14.17 -6.48
N LEU A 278 42.72 15.18 -6.58
CA LEU A 278 41.51 15.15 -7.38
C LEU A 278 41.79 15.04 -8.89
N LYS A 279 42.86 15.65 -9.40
CA LYS A 279 43.31 15.44 -10.79
C LYS A 279 43.70 13.97 -11.03
N GLU A 280 44.34 13.37 -10.05
CA GLU A 280 44.73 11.93 -10.12
C GLU A 280 43.48 11.03 -10.13
N VAL A 281 42.50 11.30 -9.27
CA VAL A 281 41.22 10.58 -9.26
C VAL A 281 40.50 10.67 -10.61
N VAL A 282 40.39 11.88 -11.18
CA VAL A 282 39.81 12.11 -12.52
C VAL A 282 40.48 11.27 -13.59
N ALA A 283 41.84 11.23 -13.57
CA ALA A 283 42.60 10.40 -14.50
C ALA A 283 42.34 8.90 -14.32
N GLN A 284 42.16 8.44 -13.05
CA GLN A 284 41.81 7.05 -12.78
C GLN A 284 40.39 6.74 -13.21
N TYR A 285 39.43 7.61 -12.97
CA TYR A 285 38.01 7.42 -13.38
C TYR A 285 37.87 7.30 -14.89
N LYS A 286 38.64 8.09 -15.68
CA LYS A 286 38.66 7.94 -17.14
C LYS A 286 39.17 6.58 -17.59
N LYS A 287 40.14 6.00 -16.87
CA LYS A 287 40.59 4.62 -17.14
C LYS A 287 39.50 3.59 -16.82
N VAL A 288 38.69 3.83 -15.80
CA VAL A 288 37.53 2.98 -15.50
C VAL A 288 36.54 2.99 -16.66
N TYR A 289 36.22 4.13 -17.26
CA TYR A 289 35.39 4.23 -18.45
C TYR A 289 35.90 3.38 -19.60
N LEU A 290 37.19 3.56 -19.96
CA LEU A 290 37.81 2.82 -21.05
C LEU A 290 37.82 1.29 -20.78
N ALA A 291 38.09 0.92 -19.53
CA ALA A 291 38.16 -0.48 -19.16
C ALA A 291 36.75 -1.16 -19.14
N ALA A 292 35.71 -0.46 -18.71
CA ALA A 292 34.37 -0.99 -18.58
C ALA A 292 33.62 -1.06 -19.93
N ASN A 293 33.73 -0.02 -20.76
CA ASN A 293 32.91 0.12 -21.97
C ASN A 293 33.72 0.07 -23.28
N GLY A 294 35.06 0.08 -23.22
CA GLY A 294 35.91 0.13 -24.41
C GLY A 294 35.87 1.48 -25.14
N GLU A 295 35.17 2.47 -24.60
CA GLU A 295 35.07 3.83 -25.15
C GLU A 295 35.52 4.86 -24.12
N GLU A 296 36.05 5.99 -24.62
CA GLU A 296 36.41 7.13 -23.77
C GLU A 296 35.15 7.87 -23.30
N PHE A 297 35.30 8.61 -22.19
CA PHE A 297 34.24 9.51 -21.69
C PHE A 297 33.83 10.53 -22.75
N PRO A 298 32.54 10.75 -23.03
CA PRO A 298 32.09 11.66 -24.09
C PRO A 298 32.43 13.10 -23.75
N SER A 299 33.30 13.72 -24.58
CA SER A 299 33.78 15.08 -24.39
C SER A 299 32.81 16.17 -24.87
N ASP A 300 31.87 15.87 -25.77
CA ASP A 300 30.87 16.82 -26.27
C ASP A 300 29.72 17.02 -25.25
N PRO A 301 29.57 18.22 -24.65
CA PRO A 301 28.52 18.50 -23.68
C PRO A 301 27.11 18.35 -24.19
N LYS A 302 26.85 18.55 -25.50
CA LYS A 302 25.51 18.32 -26.09
C LYS A 302 25.21 16.83 -26.18
N LYS A 303 26.21 16.01 -26.48
CA LYS A 303 26.07 14.55 -26.49
C LYS A 303 25.86 14.03 -25.07
N GLN A 304 26.57 14.56 -24.06
CA GLN A 304 26.35 14.28 -22.64
C GLN A 304 24.90 14.57 -22.26
N LEU A 305 24.38 15.75 -22.61
CA LEU A 305 22.99 16.14 -22.34
C LEU A 305 21.97 15.19 -22.99
N GLN A 306 22.20 14.82 -24.26
CA GLN A 306 21.30 13.91 -24.97
C GLN A 306 21.28 12.52 -24.33
N LEU A 307 22.43 12.01 -23.90
CA LEU A 307 22.54 10.71 -23.22
C LEU A 307 21.88 10.75 -21.83
N ALA A 308 22.09 11.82 -21.06
CA ALA A 308 21.47 12.00 -19.75
C ALA A 308 19.95 12.08 -19.82
N VAL A 309 19.40 12.79 -20.80
CA VAL A 309 17.92 12.84 -21.02
C VAL A 309 17.36 11.45 -21.31
N LYS A 310 18.06 10.65 -22.13
CA LYS A 310 17.64 9.26 -22.41
C LYS A 310 17.71 8.38 -21.16
N ALA A 311 18.81 8.46 -20.38
CA ALA A 311 18.98 7.71 -19.15
C ALA A 311 17.86 8.02 -18.14
N VAL A 312 17.50 9.29 -17.97
CA VAL A 312 16.38 9.69 -17.11
C VAL A 312 15.04 9.15 -17.63
N PHE A 313 14.79 9.11 -18.94
CA PHE A 313 13.60 8.47 -19.48
C PHE A 313 13.60 6.94 -19.25
N ASP A 314 14.76 6.29 -19.40
CA ASP A 314 14.91 4.86 -19.16
C ASP A 314 14.72 4.47 -17.69
N SER A 315 15.10 5.34 -16.75
CA SER A 315 14.94 5.10 -15.31
C SER A 315 13.46 4.93 -14.88
N TRP A 316 12.50 5.39 -15.72
CA TRP A 316 11.08 5.15 -15.49
C TRP A 316 10.71 3.66 -15.44
N ASP A 317 11.37 2.85 -16.28
CA ASP A 317 11.13 1.41 -16.38
C ASP A 317 12.23 0.58 -15.68
N SER A 318 13.00 1.20 -14.77
CA SER A 318 13.94 0.46 -13.93
C SER A 318 13.18 -0.49 -12.98
N PRO A 319 13.76 -1.65 -12.62
CA PRO A 319 13.13 -2.61 -11.71
C PRO A 319 12.68 -1.98 -10.38
N ARG A 320 13.51 -1.13 -9.79
CA ARG A 320 13.19 -0.40 -8.55
C ARG A 320 12.00 0.56 -8.71
N ALA A 321 11.93 1.31 -9.82
CA ALA A 321 10.82 2.22 -10.09
C ALA A 321 9.51 1.48 -10.34
N ILE A 322 9.55 0.34 -11.03
CA ILE A 322 8.40 -0.55 -11.24
C ILE A 322 7.92 -1.12 -9.90
N LYS A 323 8.85 -1.69 -9.09
CA LYS A 323 8.53 -2.26 -7.78
C LYS A 323 7.92 -1.22 -6.85
N TYR A 324 8.48 0.00 -6.80
CA TYR A 324 7.95 1.10 -5.99
C TYR A 324 6.53 1.48 -6.42
N ARG A 325 6.27 1.62 -7.73
CA ARG A 325 4.91 1.92 -8.22
C ARG A 325 3.92 0.81 -7.89
N SER A 326 4.34 -0.43 -7.98
CA SER A 326 3.51 -1.59 -7.63
C SER A 326 3.15 -1.58 -6.13
N ILE A 327 4.14 -1.45 -5.25
CA ILE A 327 3.93 -1.42 -3.79
C ILE A 327 3.02 -0.25 -3.37
N ASN A 328 3.24 0.93 -3.96
CA ASN A 328 2.47 2.13 -3.62
C ASN A 328 1.20 2.29 -4.46
N GLN A 329 0.79 1.27 -5.22
CA GLN A 329 -0.40 1.27 -6.07
C GLN A 329 -0.50 2.49 -7.01
N ILE A 330 0.65 2.98 -7.48
CA ILE A 330 0.74 4.15 -8.37
C ILE A 330 0.45 3.72 -9.79
N THR A 331 -0.73 4.09 -10.29
CA THR A 331 -1.22 3.75 -11.64
C THR A 331 -1.61 4.99 -12.44
N GLY A 332 -1.78 4.83 -13.75
CA GLY A 332 -2.30 5.91 -14.63
C GLY A 332 -1.29 7.00 -15.00
N LEU A 333 -0.03 6.89 -14.58
CA LEU A 333 1.02 7.84 -14.97
C LEU A 333 1.56 7.53 -16.36
N LYS A 334 1.88 8.60 -17.15
CA LYS A 334 2.37 8.49 -18.53
C LYS A 334 3.88 8.30 -18.65
N GLY A 335 4.64 8.61 -17.59
CA GLY A 335 6.10 8.59 -17.61
C GLY A 335 6.68 9.60 -16.63
N THR A 336 7.99 9.83 -16.72
CA THR A 336 8.70 10.87 -15.99
C THR A 336 8.93 12.09 -16.86
N ALA A 337 8.82 13.30 -16.30
CA ALA A 337 9.38 14.50 -16.89
C ALA A 337 10.89 14.56 -16.64
N VAL A 338 11.61 15.33 -17.47
CA VAL A 338 13.04 15.63 -17.28
C VAL A 338 13.21 17.11 -17.01
N ASN A 339 13.80 17.46 -15.86
CA ASN A 339 14.10 18.83 -15.49
C ASN A 339 15.58 19.09 -15.74
N ILE A 340 15.90 19.99 -16.66
CA ILE A 340 17.24 20.46 -16.96
C ILE A 340 17.36 21.86 -16.37
N GLN A 341 18.27 22.03 -15.40
CA GLN A 341 18.37 23.26 -14.61
C GLN A 341 19.82 23.68 -14.48
N SER A 342 20.09 24.98 -14.49
CA SER A 342 21.43 25.48 -14.22
C SER A 342 21.90 25.09 -12.83
N MET A 343 23.14 24.62 -12.72
CA MET A 343 23.74 24.32 -11.42
C MET A 343 23.98 25.60 -10.62
N VAL A 344 23.79 25.47 -9.30
CA VAL A 344 24.25 26.38 -8.26
C VAL A 344 25.02 25.56 -7.22
N PHE A 345 26.02 26.13 -6.59
CA PHE A 345 27.02 25.37 -5.88
C PHE A 345 27.09 25.75 -4.40
N GLY A 346 26.77 24.81 -3.53
CA GLY A 346 26.89 24.90 -2.09
C GLY A 346 28.34 24.62 -1.58
N ASN A 347 29.23 24.12 -2.45
CA ASN A 347 30.59 23.73 -2.10
C ASN A 347 31.65 24.73 -2.57
N MET A 348 31.33 26.04 -2.61
CA MET A 348 32.24 27.14 -2.96
C MET A 348 32.78 27.87 -1.71
N GLY A 349 33.10 27.13 -0.67
CA GLY A 349 33.71 27.67 0.56
C GLY A 349 32.69 28.03 1.64
N LYS A 350 33.18 28.77 2.66
CA LYS A 350 32.45 29.02 3.90
C LYS A 350 31.17 29.91 3.75
N THR A 351 31.02 30.60 2.62
CA THR A 351 29.86 31.46 2.31
C THR A 351 28.84 30.73 1.46
N SER A 352 29.03 29.43 1.29
CA SER A 352 28.16 28.56 0.49
C SER A 352 27.78 27.33 1.29
N GLY A 353 26.64 26.79 0.99
CA GLY A 353 26.12 25.59 1.65
C GLY A 353 24.82 25.12 1.00
N THR A 354 24.37 23.97 1.39
CA THR A 354 23.10 23.39 0.91
C THR A 354 22.30 22.83 2.07
N GLY A 355 21.00 22.77 1.92
CA GLY A 355 20.13 22.22 2.95
C GLY A 355 18.77 21.79 2.46
N VAL A 356 18.10 21.08 3.34
CA VAL A 356 16.73 20.62 3.17
C VAL A 356 15.95 20.96 4.43
N LEU A 357 14.70 21.38 4.27
CA LEU A 357 13.87 21.71 5.42
C LEU A 357 12.39 21.47 5.17
N PHE A 358 11.67 21.30 6.26
CA PHE A 358 10.22 21.40 6.32
C PHE A 358 9.80 22.73 6.98
N THR A 359 8.74 23.34 6.48
CA THR A 359 8.23 24.59 7.08
C THR A 359 7.60 24.39 8.46
N ARG A 360 7.27 23.15 8.81
CA ARG A 360 6.85 22.67 10.15
C ARG A 360 7.49 21.34 10.44
N ASN A 361 7.60 20.96 11.71
CA ASN A 361 8.12 19.64 12.06
C ASN A 361 7.19 18.53 11.51
N PRO A 362 7.68 17.67 10.62
CA PRO A 362 6.85 16.65 9.95
C PRO A 362 6.38 15.54 10.91
N SER A 363 7.05 15.35 12.02
CA SER A 363 6.75 14.31 13.00
C SER A 363 5.76 14.79 14.06
N THR A 364 5.98 15.98 14.61
CA THR A 364 5.16 16.53 15.71
C THR A 364 4.08 17.52 15.26
N GLY A 365 4.21 18.09 14.06
CA GLY A 365 3.34 19.14 13.55
C GLY A 365 3.63 20.55 14.10
N GLU A 366 4.67 20.71 14.94
CA GLU A 366 5.04 21.99 15.53
C GLU A 366 5.40 23.03 14.46
N LYS A 367 4.93 24.26 14.62
CA LYS A 367 5.24 25.37 13.73
C LYS A 367 6.66 25.93 13.98
N LYS A 368 7.65 25.13 13.64
CA LYS A 368 9.08 25.47 13.68
C LYS A 368 9.72 24.90 12.43
N LEU A 369 10.58 25.69 11.77
CA LEU A 369 11.39 25.18 10.67
C LEU A 369 12.20 23.97 11.16
N TYR A 370 12.11 22.89 10.43
CA TYR A 370 12.75 21.62 10.77
C TYR A 370 13.56 21.13 9.59
N GLY A 371 14.87 21.07 9.72
CA GLY A 371 15.73 20.73 8.60
C GLY A 371 17.20 20.75 8.95
N GLU A 372 17.99 20.47 7.94
CA GLU A 372 19.43 20.24 8.03
C GLU A 372 20.16 21.12 7.01
N PHE A 373 21.35 21.54 7.37
CA PHE A 373 22.20 22.39 6.56
C PHE A 373 23.65 21.94 6.64
N LEU A 374 24.37 21.99 5.52
CA LEU A 374 25.80 21.73 5.47
C LEU A 374 26.53 22.87 4.79
N ILE A 375 27.54 23.42 5.48
CA ILE A 375 28.46 24.43 4.93
C ILE A 375 29.42 23.73 3.98
N ASN A 376 29.72 24.37 2.87
CA ASN A 376 30.67 23.90 1.86
C ASN A 376 30.38 22.47 1.39
N ALA A 377 29.12 22.24 0.97
CA ALA A 377 28.59 20.93 0.57
C ALA A 377 27.65 21.04 -0.63
N GLN A 378 27.56 20.00 -1.41
CA GLN A 378 26.50 19.82 -2.43
C GLN A 378 25.31 19.03 -1.86
N GLY A 379 24.17 19.02 -2.60
CA GLY A 379 22.96 18.34 -2.18
C GLY A 379 23.14 16.85 -1.91
N GLU A 380 24.01 16.19 -2.66
CA GLU A 380 24.38 14.79 -2.49
C GLU A 380 24.95 14.50 -1.09
N ASP A 381 25.81 15.39 -0.59
CA ASP A 381 26.48 15.23 0.70
C ASP A 381 25.48 15.22 1.88
N VAL A 382 24.33 15.93 1.72
CA VAL A 382 23.25 15.95 2.71
C VAL A 382 22.38 14.70 2.61
N VAL A 383 22.05 14.30 1.37
CA VAL A 383 21.07 13.20 1.13
C VAL A 383 21.72 11.84 1.33
N ALA A 384 22.97 11.66 0.91
CA ALA A 384 23.70 10.40 1.06
C ALA A 384 24.25 10.18 2.49
N GLY A 385 24.22 11.21 3.35
CA GLY A 385 24.69 11.07 4.74
C GLY A 385 26.21 10.93 4.88
N ILE A 386 26.98 11.28 3.84
CA ILE A 386 28.45 11.22 3.83
C ILE A 386 29.07 12.09 4.94
N ARG A 387 28.41 13.21 5.24
CA ARG A 387 28.75 14.12 6.33
C ARG A 387 27.56 14.30 7.25
N THR A 388 27.77 14.39 8.56
CA THR A 388 26.71 14.67 9.52
C THR A 388 26.18 16.08 9.30
N PRO A 389 24.91 16.27 8.94
CA PRO A 389 24.32 17.59 8.76
C PRO A 389 24.22 18.35 10.10
N GLU A 390 24.21 19.66 10.00
CA GLU A 390 24.05 20.58 11.13
C GLU A 390 22.61 21.15 11.16
N ASP A 391 22.20 21.63 12.32
CA ASP A 391 20.91 22.32 12.50
C ASP A 391 20.89 23.65 11.70
N LEU A 392 19.69 24.08 11.29
CA LEU A 392 19.47 25.36 10.63
C LEU A 392 19.94 26.58 11.47
N ASP A 393 20.11 26.44 12.78
CA ASP A 393 20.66 27.48 13.64
C ASP A 393 22.14 27.77 13.29
N THR A 394 22.88 26.80 12.77
CA THR A 394 24.24 27.03 12.21
C THR A 394 24.19 27.96 11.00
N MET A 395 23.23 27.73 10.06
CA MET A 395 23.03 28.64 8.93
C MET A 395 22.69 30.07 9.41
N LYS A 396 21.84 30.19 10.44
CA LYS A 396 21.49 31.50 11.04
C LYS A 396 22.67 32.25 11.58
N GLN A 397 23.67 31.55 12.15
CA GLN A 397 24.91 32.15 12.67
C GLN A 397 25.87 32.52 11.56
N CYS A 398 26.07 31.65 10.57
CA CYS A 398 27.08 31.80 9.52
C CYS A 398 26.62 32.63 8.33
N MET A 399 25.32 32.63 8.00
CA MET A 399 24.72 33.26 6.80
C MET A 399 23.39 33.93 7.15
N PRO A 400 23.35 34.93 8.06
CA PRO A 400 22.13 35.47 8.64
C PRO A 400 21.17 36.08 7.61
N GLU A 401 21.65 36.73 6.56
CA GLU A 401 20.80 37.32 5.53
C GLU A 401 20.14 36.25 4.65
N ALA A 402 20.89 35.22 4.24
CA ALA A 402 20.34 34.12 3.50
C ALA A 402 19.32 33.31 4.33
N TYR A 403 19.58 33.14 5.63
CA TYR A 403 18.61 32.52 6.56
C TYR A 403 17.31 33.35 6.67
N LYS A 404 17.44 34.66 6.78
CA LYS A 404 16.25 35.55 6.84
C LYS A 404 15.42 35.48 5.57
N GLU A 405 16.07 35.47 4.39
CA GLU A 405 15.40 35.29 3.11
C GLU A 405 14.73 33.91 3.04
N LEU A 406 15.40 32.83 3.51
CA LEU A 406 14.85 31.49 3.58
C LEU A 406 13.57 31.44 4.42
N VAL A 407 13.58 32.03 5.62
CA VAL A 407 12.38 32.09 6.49
C VAL A 407 11.23 32.82 5.81
N GLU A 408 11.49 33.91 5.08
CA GLU A 408 10.45 34.62 4.35
C GLU A 408 9.90 33.79 3.18
N ASN A 409 10.77 33.16 2.41
CA ASN A 409 10.38 32.24 1.32
C ASN A 409 9.51 31.08 1.84
N CYS A 410 9.84 30.52 3.00
CA CYS A 410 9.01 29.48 3.65
C CYS A 410 7.59 29.97 3.96
N LYS A 411 7.45 31.19 4.48
CA LYS A 411 6.11 31.78 4.75
C LYS A 411 5.33 32.02 3.46
N ILE A 412 5.99 32.52 2.41
CA ILE A 412 5.37 32.73 1.09
C ILE A 412 4.85 31.41 0.55
N LEU A 413 5.67 30.36 0.58
CA LEU A 413 5.32 29.04 0.08
C LEU A 413 4.17 28.41 0.87
N GLU A 414 4.23 28.41 2.21
CA GLU A 414 3.18 27.84 3.05
C GLU A 414 1.82 28.54 2.81
N LYS A 415 1.82 29.88 2.71
CA LYS A 415 0.62 30.67 2.39
C LYS A 415 0.10 30.40 0.97
N HIS A 416 1.01 30.25 -0.02
CA HIS A 416 0.65 30.04 -1.42
C HIS A 416 0.10 28.63 -1.68
N TYR A 417 0.74 27.60 -1.12
CA TYR A 417 0.32 26.22 -1.28
C TYR A 417 -0.76 25.81 -0.28
N LYS A 418 -0.94 26.57 0.81
CA LYS A 418 -1.86 26.25 1.93
C LYS A 418 -1.58 24.89 2.55
N ASP A 419 -0.29 24.56 2.66
CA ASP A 419 0.18 23.29 3.17
C ASP A 419 1.61 23.43 3.73
N MET A 420 2.02 22.47 4.57
CA MET A 420 3.42 22.34 4.99
C MET A 420 4.28 21.93 3.80
N MET A 421 5.38 22.63 3.60
CA MET A 421 6.28 22.43 2.46
C MET A 421 7.57 21.77 2.88
N ASP A 422 8.05 20.88 2.02
CA ASP A 422 9.38 20.27 2.00
C ASP A 422 10.18 20.97 0.91
N ILE A 423 11.34 21.54 1.29
CA ILE A 423 12.11 22.50 0.49
C ILE A 423 13.56 22.06 0.42
N GLU A 424 14.10 22.03 -0.80
CA GLU A 424 15.54 21.91 -1.06
C GLU A 424 16.07 23.28 -1.48
N PHE A 425 17.17 23.73 -0.87
CA PHE A 425 17.79 25.03 -1.16
C PHE A 425 19.31 24.94 -1.16
N THR A 426 19.94 25.91 -1.84
CA THR A 426 21.40 26.09 -1.83
C THR A 426 21.72 27.56 -1.66
N VAL A 427 22.72 27.84 -0.85
CA VAL A 427 23.33 29.16 -0.74
C VAL A 427 24.65 29.12 -1.49
N GLN A 428 24.78 29.94 -2.52
CA GLN A 428 26.02 30.13 -3.24
C GLN A 428 26.54 31.55 -2.99
N GLU A 429 27.70 31.68 -2.36
CA GLU A 429 28.32 32.98 -2.06
C GLU A 429 27.35 33.99 -1.42
N ASN A 430 26.70 33.58 -0.34
CA ASN A 430 25.64 34.28 0.41
C ASN A 430 24.34 34.55 -0.36
N ARG A 431 24.15 34.03 -1.56
CA ARG A 431 22.92 34.17 -2.32
C ARG A 431 22.08 32.89 -2.21
N LEU A 432 20.82 33.03 -1.74
CA LEU A 432 19.88 31.92 -1.61
C LEU A 432 19.28 31.54 -2.99
N TRP A 433 19.15 30.23 -3.20
CA TRP A 433 18.48 29.64 -4.34
C TRP A 433 17.53 28.53 -3.88
N MET A 434 16.30 28.55 -4.40
CA MET A 434 15.30 27.51 -4.14
C MET A 434 15.38 26.46 -5.24
N LEU A 435 15.71 25.22 -4.88
CA LEU A 435 15.96 24.14 -5.86
C LEU A 435 14.72 23.28 -6.09
N GLN A 436 13.91 23.10 -5.07
CA GLN A 436 12.69 22.28 -5.14
C GLN A 436 11.78 22.65 -3.98
N CYS A 437 10.46 22.60 -4.22
CA CYS A 437 9.47 22.52 -3.15
C CYS A 437 8.44 21.44 -3.47
N ARG A 438 7.91 20.82 -2.42
CA ARG A 438 6.83 19.85 -2.51
C ARG A 438 6.00 19.87 -1.24
N SER A 439 4.79 19.31 -1.28
CA SER A 439 4.01 19.05 -0.08
C SER A 439 4.81 18.14 0.83
N GLY A 440 5.01 18.52 2.08
CA GLY A 440 5.87 17.81 3.02
C GLY A 440 5.24 16.48 3.42
N LYS A 441 5.98 15.38 3.23
CA LYS A 441 5.61 14.09 3.81
C LYS A 441 5.70 14.20 5.31
N ARG A 442 4.68 13.67 6.00
CA ARG A 442 4.51 13.84 7.45
C ARG A 442 3.89 12.59 8.05
N THR A 443 4.03 12.47 9.35
CA THR A 443 3.41 11.37 10.09
C THR A 443 1.94 11.66 10.35
N GLY A 444 1.19 10.64 10.77
CA GLY A 444 -0.21 10.81 11.12
C GLY A 444 -0.44 11.88 12.20
N ARG A 445 0.39 11.88 13.26
CA ARG A 445 0.35 12.91 14.31
C ARG A 445 0.64 14.29 13.75
N GLY A 446 1.69 14.41 12.95
CA GLY A 446 2.04 15.67 12.29
C GLY A 446 0.94 16.16 11.36
N ALA A 447 0.33 15.28 10.56
CA ALA A 447 -0.72 15.62 9.62
C ALA A 447 -1.95 16.21 10.32
N VAL A 448 -2.46 15.54 11.36
CA VAL A 448 -3.62 16.02 12.12
C VAL A 448 -3.33 17.35 12.82
N LYS A 449 -2.18 17.44 13.50
CA LYS A 449 -1.81 18.69 14.18
C LYS A 449 -1.64 19.86 13.21
N ILE A 450 -0.97 19.67 12.09
CA ILE A 450 -0.80 20.69 11.05
C ILE A 450 -2.16 21.15 10.51
N ALA A 451 -3.04 20.19 10.18
CA ALA A 451 -4.38 20.49 9.69
C ALA A 451 -5.18 21.35 10.69
N VAL A 452 -5.15 20.97 11.97
CA VAL A 452 -5.84 21.70 13.04
C VAL A 452 -5.23 23.10 13.26
N ASP A 453 -3.91 23.20 13.31
CA ASP A 453 -3.24 24.49 13.54
C ASP A 453 -3.43 25.44 12.35
N MET A 454 -3.39 24.96 11.11
CA MET A 454 -3.62 25.81 9.93
C MET A 454 -5.05 26.35 9.86
N VAL A 455 -6.04 25.63 10.38
CA VAL A 455 -7.40 26.17 10.55
C VAL A 455 -7.42 27.25 11.63
N LYS A 456 -6.82 26.99 12.80
CA LYS A 456 -6.69 27.97 13.89
C LYS A 456 -5.97 29.24 13.46
N GLU A 457 -4.99 29.14 12.56
CA GLU A 457 -4.23 30.25 11.98
C GLU A 457 -5.00 30.99 10.86
N GLY A 458 -6.12 30.47 10.40
CA GLY A 458 -6.89 31.03 9.28
C GLY A 458 -6.24 30.86 7.90
N LEU A 459 -5.29 29.96 7.76
CA LEU A 459 -4.62 29.62 6.47
C LEU A 459 -5.50 28.74 5.59
N VAL A 460 -6.29 27.86 6.19
CA VAL A 460 -7.23 26.96 5.53
C VAL A 460 -8.56 26.94 6.28
N ASP A 461 -9.63 26.56 5.60
CA ASP A 461 -10.92 26.25 6.23
C ASP A 461 -11.00 24.78 6.66
N THR A 462 -12.00 24.42 7.46
CA THR A 462 -12.21 23.05 7.93
C THR A 462 -12.40 22.04 6.79
N ARG A 463 -13.07 22.42 5.70
CA ARG A 463 -13.24 21.55 4.52
C ARG A 463 -11.92 21.25 3.83
N SER A 464 -11.08 22.25 3.66
CA SER A 464 -9.75 22.09 3.07
C SER A 464 -8.84 21.27 3.99
N SER A 465 -8.93 21.45 5.31
CA SER A 465 -8.12 20.72 6.28
C SER A 465 -8.40 19.21 6.28
N ILE A 466 -9.65 18.80 6.05
CA ILE A 466 -10.02 17.38 5.92
C ILE A 466 -9.30 16.71 4.73
N LYS A 467 -9.06 17.44 3.64
CA LYS A 467 -8.31 16.94 2.48
C LYS A 467 -6.79 16.87 2.71
N MET A 468 -6.26 17.57 3.73
CA MET A 468 -4.82 17.55 4.04
C MET A 468 -4.37 16.30 4.78
N VAL A 469 -5.31 15.56 5.40
CA VAL A 469 -5.03 14.34 6.15
C VAL A 469 -5.47 13.15 5.32
N GLU A 470 -4.53 12.32 4.92
CA GLU A 470 -4.82 11.08 4.19
C GLU A 470 -5.33 10.00 5.16
N PRO A 471 -6.19 9.08 4.71
CA PRO A 471 -6.66 7.98 5.57
C PRO A 471 -5.54 7.16 6.22
N GLN A 472 -4.44 6.95 5.49
CA GLN A 472 -3.23 6.27 6.00
C GLN A 472 -2.57 7.01 7.18
N HIS A 473 -2.72 8.35 7.28
CA HIS A 473 -2.23 9.10 8.43
C HIS A 473 -2.97 8.75 9.72
N LEU A 474 -4.28 8.45 9.62
CA LEU A 474 -5.05 7.96 10.77
C LEU A 474 -4.67 6.54 11.15
N ASP A 475 -4.40 5.69 10.16
CA ASP A 475 -3.95 4.33 10.38
C ASP A 475 -2.67 4.30 11.25
N GLN A 476 -1.70 5.17 10.95
CA GLN A 476 -0.50 5.34 11.77
C GLN A 476 -0.79 5.73 13.23
N LEU A 477 -1.84 6.50 13.49
CA LEU A 477 -2.24 6.92 14.84
C LEU A 477 -2.95 5.81 15.62
N LEU A 478 -3.44 4.82 14.93
CA LEU A 478 -4.17 3.69 15.48
C LEU A 478 -3.25 2.49 15.74
N HIS A 479 -1.94 2.61 15.41
CA HIS A 479 -0.96 1.58 15.70
C HIS A 479 -0.52 1.58 17.17
N PRO A 480 -0.06 0.43 17.67
CA PRO A 480 0.37 0.25 19.05
C PRO A 480 1.48 1.22 19.46
N GLN A 481 1.48 1.58 20.73
CA GLN A 481 2.55 2.30 21.42
C GLN A 481 3.11 1.41 22.54
N PHE A 482 4.27 1.72 23.10
CA PHE A 482 4.75 0.98 24.25
C PHE A 482 3.83 1.22 25.46
N GLU A 483 3.45 0.14 26.16
CA GLU A 483 2.54 0.20 27.32
C GLU A 483 3.09 1.08 28.44
N ASP A 484 4.37 0.91 28.76
CA ASP A 484 5.08 1.71 29.76
C ASP A 484 6.41 2.25 29.19
N PRO A 485 6.46 3.53 28.81
CA PRO A 485 7.68 4.16 28.33
C PRO A 485 8.81 4.22 29.36
N THR A 486 8.55 3.98 30.63
CA THR A 486 9.56 4.01 31.69
C THR A 486 10.18 2.65 31.96
N ALA A 487 9.44 1.58 31.71
CA ALA A 487 9.85 0.20 31.99
C ALA A 487 11.02 -0.31 31.16
N TYR A 488 11.18 0.20 29.91
CA TYR A 488 12.26 -0.26 29.02
C TYR A 488 13.53 0.59 29.03
N LYS A 489 13.59 1.67 29.82
CA LYS A 489 14.73 2.61 29.78
C LYS A 489 16.08 1.97 30.08
N GLU A 490 16.11 0.97 30.95
CA GLU A 490 17.32 0.21 31.24
C GLU A 490 17.76 -0.73 30.11
N HIS A 491 16.86 -0.98 29.14
CA HIS A 491 17.11 -1.82 27.98
C HIS A 491 17.44 -1.01 26.72
N VAL A 492 17.47 0.30 26.80
CA VAL A 492 17.92 1.17 25.69
C VAL A 492 19.40 0.94 25.46
N ILE A 493 19.75 0.56 24.24
CA ILE A 493 21.12 0.21 23.87
C ILE A 493 21.77 1.24 22.96
N ALA A 494 20.97 1.98 22.21
CA ALA A 494 21.43 3.02 21.30
C ALA A 494 20.33 4.05 21.06
N THR A 495 20.71 5.23 20.54
CA THR A 495 19.78 6.30 20.17
C THR A 495 20.15 6.85 18.81
N GLY A 496 19.19 6.89 17.90
CA GLY A 496 19.31 7.53 16.60
C GLY A 496 18.32 8.68 16.44
N LEU A 497 18.14 9.12 15.21
CA LEU A 497 17.16 10.15 14.88
C LEU A 497 15.74 9.57 14.81
N PRO A 498 14.73 10.25 15.41
CA PRO A 498 13.33 9.82 15.37
C PRO A 498 12.74 10.07 13.97
N ALA A 499 13.13 9.25 13.02
CA ALA A 499 12.85 9.48 11.60
C ALA A 499 11.40 9.24 11.21
N SER A 500 10.73 8.25 11.81
CA SER A 500 9.30 8.01 11.65
C SER A 500 8.74 7.43 12.94
N PRO A 501 7.73 8.09 13.57
CA PRO A 501 7.24 7.67 14.88
C PRO A 501 6.47 6.36 14.85
N GLY A 502 6.21 5.85 16.05
CA GLY A 502 5.55 4.59 16.32
C GLY A 502 6.47 3.67 17.11
N ALA A 503 5.91 2.57 17.60
CA ALA A 503 6.66 1.51 18.25
C ALA A 503 6.69 0.28 17.34
N ALA A 504 7.87 -0.27 17.11
CA ALA A 504 8.05 -1.51 16.37
C ALA A 504 8.76 -2.55 17.22
N VAL A 505 8.34 -3.80 17.09
CA VAL A 505 8.95 -4.95 17.76
C VAL A 505 9.13 -6.04 16.72
N GLY A 506 10.33 -6.60 16.60
CA GLY A 506 10.61 -7.63 15.61
C GLY A 506 11.98 -8.26 15.77
N GLN A 507 12.19 -9.31 14.99
CA GLN A 507 13.47 -9.98 14.89
C GLN A 507 14.38 -9.26 13.90
N VAL A 508 15.65 -9.13 14.20
CA VAL A 508 16.62 -8.44 13.35
C VAL A 508 16.87 -9.22 12.07
N VAL A 509 16.79 -8.54 10.93
CA VAL A 509 17.23 -9.04 9.61
C VAL A 509 18.08 -8.00 8.90
N PHE A 510 19.02 -8.44 8.07
CA PHE A 510 20.05 -7.58 7.47
C PHE A 510 19.90 -7.36 5.97
N SER A 511 18.99 -8.06 5.31
CA SER A 511 18.73 -7.89 3.88
C SER A 511 17.24 -7.67 3.60
N ALA A 512 16.95 -7.04 2.48
CA ALA A 512 15.58 -6.87 2.01
C ALA A 512 14.92 -8.21 1.71
N ASP A 513 15.67 -9.13 1.11
CA ASP A 513 15.16 -10.45 0.74
C ASP A 513 14.83 -11.30 1.99
N ASP A 514 15.67 -11.26 3.04
CA ASP A 514 15.38 -11.93 4.32
C ASP A 514 14.13 -11.32 4.99
N ALA A 515 13.99 -9.99 4.95
CA ALA A 515 12.81 -9.32 5.51
C ALA A 515 11.52 -9.76 4.80
N GLU A 516 11.53 -9.83 3.47
CA GLU A 516 10.38 -10.30 2.67
C GLU A 516 10.09 -11.79 2.96
N ALA A 517 11.13 -12.64 3.00
CA ALA A 517 10.98 -14.07 3.23
C ALA A 517 10.44 -14.41 4.64
N TRP A 518 10.92 -13.73 5.67
CA TRP A 518 10.47 -13.96 7.04
C TRP A 518 9.07 -13.38 7.30
N HIS A 519 8.77 -12.24 6.69
CA HIS A 519 7.42 -11.66 6.74
C HIS A 519 6.38 -12.59 6.08
N ALA A 520 6.72 -13.19 4.95
CA ALA A 520 5.85 -14.16 4.27
C ALA A 520 5.54 -15.42 5.12
N GLN A 521 6.41 -15.73 6.12
CA GLN A 521 6.19 -16.78 7.11
C GLN A 521 5.45 -16.29 8.36
N GLY A 522 4.95 -15.04 8.35
CA GLY A 522 4.22 -14.44 9.48
C GLY A 522 5.11 -13.95 10.63
N MET A 523 6.43 -13.82 10.41
CA MET A 523 7.35 -13.30 11.43
C MET A 523 7.39 -11.78 11.40
N ALA A 524 7.39 -11.15 12.58
CA ALA A 524 7.63 -9.73 12.74
C ALA A 524 9.13 -9.46 12.67
N VAL A 525 9.58 -8.64 11.70
CA VAL A 525 11.00 -8.36 11.48
C VAL A 525 11.31 -6.88 11.53
N ILE A 526 12.53 -6.54 11.96
CA ILE A 526 13.10 -5.20 11.87
C ILE A 526 14.28 -5.26 10.90
N LEU A 527 14.19 -4.47 9.83
CA LEU A 527 15.28 -4.37 8.85
C LEU A 527 16.37 -3.44 9.39
N VAL A 528 17.57 -3.97 9.52
CA VAL A 528 18.74 -3.25 10.03
C VAL A 528 19.78 -3.12 8.93
N ARG A 529 20.13 -1.87 8.58
CA ARG A 529 21.08 -1.57 7.50
C ARG A 529 22.10 -0.53 7.96
N THR A 530 23.26 -0.48 7.32
CA THR A 530 24.16 0.66 7.47
C THR A 530 23.47 1.92 6.95
N GLU A 531 22.93 1.87 5.76
CA GLU A 531 22.03 2.85 5.13
C GLU A 531 21.11 2.09 4.16
N THR A 532 19.89 2.59 3.89
CA THR A 532 19.00 1.97 2.91
C THR A 532 19.20 2.58 1.53
N SER A 533 19.18 1.72 0.55
CA SER A 533 19.17 2.06 -0.87
C SER A 533 17.77 1.87 -1.49
N PRO A 534 17.55 2.34 -2.71
CA PRO A 534 16.31 2.08 -3.42
C PRO A 534 16.00 0.59 -3.67
N GLU A 535 17.00 -0.26 -3.61
CA GLU A 535 16.86 -1.71 -3.73
C GLU A 535 16.22 -2.35 -2.49
N ASP A 536 16.37 -1.71 -1.31
CA ASP A 536 15.82 -2.20 -0.03
C ASP A 536 14.31 -1.97 0.14
N VAL A 537 13.66 -1.28 -0.81
CA VAL A 537 12.23 -0.88 -0.72
C VAL A 537 11.29 -2.05 -0.41
N GLY A 538 11.53 -3.23 -1.00
CA GLY A 538 10.71 -4.41 -0.72
C GLY A 538 10.82 -4.88 0.72
N GLY A 539 12.03 -4.99 1.24
CA GLY A 539 12.30 -5.38 2.62
C GLY A 539 11.82 -4.34 3.63
N MET A 540 11.98 -3.07 3.33
CA MET A 540 11.43 -1.97 4.14
C MET A 540 9.90 -2.03 4.22
N HIS A 541 9.23 -2.44 3.15
CA HIS A 541 7.78 -2.62 3.15
C HIS A 541 7.35 -3.84 3.98
N ALA A 542 8.10 -4.93 3.94
CA ALA A 542 7.82 -6.14 4.70
C ALA A 542 8.10 -5.96 6.21
N ALA A 543 9.13 -5.20 6.58
CA ALA A 543 9.53 -5.00 7.97
C ALA A 543 8.50 -4.23 8.80
N THR A 544 8.40 -4.54 10.10
CA THR A 544 7.59 -3.77 11.07
C THR A 544 8.26 -2.45 11.45
N GLY A 545 9.58 -2.39 11.37
CA GLY A 545 10.39 -1.20 11.64
C GLY A 545 11.71 -1.22 10.91
N ILE A 546 12.33 -0.04 10.80
CA ILE A 546 13.58 0.17 10.07
C ILE A 546 14.59 0.86 10.99
N LEU A 547 15.81 0.32 11.03
CA LEU A 547 16.93 0.87 11.77
C LEU A 547 18.13 1.07 10.84
N THR A 548 18.70 2.28 10.82
CA THR A 548 19.92 2.53 10.04
C THR A 548 21.02 3.16 10.90
N ALA A 549 22.28 2.74 10.65
CA ALA A 549 23.44 3.31 11.31
C ALA A 549 23.77 4.72 10.81
N ARG A 550 23.50 4.99 9.53
CA ARG A 550 23.73 6.27 8.87
C ARG A 550 22.44 6.85 8.30
N GLY A 551 22.47 8.13 7.95
CA GLY A 551 21.37 8.84 7.33
C GLY A 551 20.68 9.82 8.28
N GLY A 552 20.30 10.96 7.72
CA GLY A 552 19.55 12.01 8.42
C GLY A 552 18.05 11.82 8.36
N MET A 553 17.31 12.82 8.86
CA MET A 553 15.85 12.87 8.83
C MET A 553 15.25 12.95 7.41
N THR A 554 16.09 13.20 6.43
CA THR A 554 15.74 13.30 5.00
C THR A 554 16.33 12.17 4.17
N SER A 555 16.99 11.21 4.81
CA SER A 555 17.56 10.03 4.16
C SER A 555 16.46 9.18 3.49
N HIS A 556 16.86 8.27 2.62
CA HIS A 556 15.96 7.33 1.94
C HIS A 556 15.11 6.54 2.94
N ALA A 557 15.74 5.97 3.98
CA ALA A 557 15.04 5.26 5.05
C ALA A 557 13.94 6.10 5.70
N ALA A 558 14.28 7.32 6.10
CA ALA A 558 13.39 8.24 6.78
C ALA A 558 12.19 8.67 5.92
N VAL A 559 12.44 8.99 4.65
CA VAL A 559 11.40 9.48 3.74
C VAL A 559 10.42 8.37 3.37
N VAL A 560 10.94 7.18 3.06
CA VAL A 560 10.11 6.02 2.69
C VAL A 560 9.31 5.52 3.89
N ALA A 561 9.95 5.35 5.06
CA ALA A 561 9.27 4.91 6.28
C ALA A 561 8.13 5.85 6.67
N ARG A 562 8.36 7.18 6.66
CA ARG A 562 7.30 8.17 6.89
C ARG A 562 6.18 8.08 5.85
N GLY A 563 6.53 7.82 4.61
CA GLY A 563 5.56 7.64 3.54
C GLY A 563 4.59 6.49 3.80
N TRP A 564 5.05 5.46 4.52
CA TRP A 564 4.27 4.26 4.83
C TRP A 564 3.81 4.17 6.29
N GLY A 565 4.18 5.14 7.13
CA GLY A 565 3.84 5.11 8.56
C GLY A 565 4.54 4.03 9.36
N LYS A 566 5.65 3.52 8.84
CA LYS A 566 6.45 2.53 9.56
C LYS A 566 7.40 3.20 10.53
N CYS A 567 7.56 2.60 11.70
CA CYS A 567 8.55 3.04 12.67
C CYS A 567 9.96 3.04 12.06
N CYS A 568 10.67 4.16 12.19
CA CYS A 568 12.04 4.26 11.70
C CYS A 568 12.92 5.04 12.65
N VAL A 569 14.06 4.45 12.97
CA VAL A 569 15.18 5.10 13.65
C VAL A 569 16.35 5.16 12.67
N SER A 570 16.78 6.35 12.28
CA SER A 570 17.88 6.53 11.32
C SER A 570 19.07 7.23 11.93
N GLY A 571 20.25 7.10 11.30
CA GLY A 571 21.47 7.78 11.75
C GLY A 571 21.89 7.39 13.17
N CYS A 572 21.68 6.15 13.56
CA CYS A 572 22.11 5.63 14.84
C CYS A 572 23.61 5.34 14.82
N SER A 573 24.43 6.35 15.08
CA SER A 573 25.91 6.25 15.01
C SER A 573 26.52 5.29 16.01
N ASP A 574 25.79 4.91 17.04
CA ASP A 574 26.22 4.00 18.07
C ASP A 574 26.23 2.53 17.64
N ILE A 575 25.56 2.23 16.52
CA ILE A 575 25.51 0.87 15.94
C ILE A 575 26.51 0.71 14.80
N ARG A 576 27.08 -0.48 14.70
CA ARG A 576 27.88 -0.90 13.53
C ARG A 576 27.28 -2.18 12.97
N VAL A 577 26.81 -2.08 11.73
CA VAL A 577 26.19 -3.20 10.99
C VAL A 577 27.29 -3.94 10.25
N ASN A 578 27.32 -5.27 10.43
CA ASN A 578 28.16 -6.16 9.65
C ASN A 578 27.25 -7.12 8.86
N ASP A 579 26.98 -6.75 7.62
CA ASP A 579 26.09 -7.49 6.73
C ASP A 579 26.61 -8.90 6.42
N SER A 580 27.93 -9.08 6.34
CA SER A 580 28.55 -10.38 6.01
C SER A 580 28.47 -11.40 7.15
N GLU A 581 28.58 -10.96 8.39
CA GLU A 581 28.45 -11.78 9.60
C GLU A 581 27.02 -11.79 10.15
N LYS A 582 26.13 -10.99 9.57
CA LYS A 582 24.73 -10.81 10.00
C LYS A 582 24.61 -10.46 11.48
N VAL A 583 25.35 -9.42 11.91
CA VAL A 583 25.37 -8.93 13.29
C VAL A 583 25.34 -7.40 13.34
N VAL A 584 24.77 -6.87 14.43
CA VAL A 584 24.89 -5.47 14.85
C VAL A 584 25.73 -5.40 16.10
N LEU A 585 26.73 -4.52 16.08
CA LEU A 585 27.58 -4.22 17.23
C LEU A 585 27.11 -2.91 17.88
N VAL A 586 26.87 -2.93 19.18
CA VAL A 586 26.49 -1.75 19.96
C VAL A 586 27.37 -1.71 21.23
N GLY A 587 28.46 -0.95 21.18
CA GLY A 587 29.48 -1.03 22.22
C GLY A 587 30.04 -2.45 22.33
N ASP A 588 29.92 -3.06 23.52
CA ASP A 588 30.34 -4.45 23.77
C ASP A 588 29.26 -5.50 23.46
N LYS A 589 28.06 -5.07 23.05
CA LYS A 589 26.94 -5.97 22.74
C LYS A 589 26.95 -6.37 21.28
N VAL A 590 26.64 -7.65 21.01
CA VAL A 590 26.49 -8.21 19.68
C VAL A 590 25.07 -8.73 19.54
N ILE A 591 24.34 -8.21 18.56
CA ILE A 591 22.97 -8.64 18.25
C ILE A 591 23.02 -9.40 16.92
N LYS A 592 22.57 -10.65 16.94
CA LYS A 592 22.58 -11.54 15.78
C LYS A 592 21.24 -11.50 15.04
N GLU A 593 21.26 -11.93 13.78
CA GLU A 593 20.05 -12.18 13.02
C GLU A 593 19.07 -13.07 13.80
N GLY A 594 17.79 -12.69 13.79
CA GLY A 594 16.73 -13.39 14.52
C GLY A 594 16.57 -13.00 16.00
N GLU A 595 17.47 -12.21 16.59
CA GLU A 595 17.29 -11.70 17.93
C GLU A 595 16.24 -10.57 17.96
N TRP A 596 15.54 -10.45 19.09
CA TRP A 596 14.47 -9.47 19.24
C TRP A 596 15.01 -8.11 19.64
N ILE A 597 14.56 -7.09 18.92
CA ILE A 597 14.71 -5.68 19.31
C ILE A 597 13.38 -4.96 19.20
N SER A 598 13.31 -3.81 19.85
CA SER A 598 12.18 -2.89 19.76
C SER A 598 12.69 -1.50 19.39
N LEU A 599 11.95 -0.78 18.60
CA LEU A 599 12.27 0.59 18.16
C LEU A 599 11.21 1.57 18.65
N ASN A 600 11.64 2.68 19.19
CA ASN A 600 10.80 3.83 19.44
C ASN A 600 11.11 4.93 18.42
N GLY A 601 10.37 4.94 17.34
CA GLY A 601 10.55 5.95 16.28
C GLY A 601 10.15 7.36 16.68
N SER A 602 9.50 7.56 17.81
CA SER A 602 9.16 8.89 18.34
C SER A 602 10.29 9.52 19.14
N THR A 603 11.13 8.71 19.79
CA THR A 603 12.26 9.15 20.62
C THR A 603 13.61 8.86 19.98
N GLY A 604 13.66 7.95 19.00
CA GLY A 604 14.88 7.46 18.36
C GLY A 604 15.58 6.35 19.15
N GLU A 605 14.94 5.79 20.18
CA GLU A 605 15.53 4.76 21.04
C GLU A 605 15.51 3.37 20.38
N VAL A 606 16.62 2.67 20.47
CA VAL A 606 16.78 1.25 20.12
C VAL A 606 16.84 0.45 21.41
N ILE A 607 15.94 -0.51 21.58
CA ILE A 607 15.68 -1.20 22.84
C ILE A 607 15.94 -2.69 22.62
N LEU A 608 16.71 -3.30 23.50
CA LEU A 608 17.00 -4.73 23.45
C LEU A 608 15.78 -5.53 23.92
N GLY A 609 15.45 -6.58 23.16
CA GLY A 609 14.37 -7.51 23.49
C GLY A 609 12.98 -7.06 23.03
N LYS A 610 12.01 -7.89 23.35
CA LYS A 610 10.59 -7.69 22.99
C LYS A 610 9.87 -6.90 24.07
N GLN A 611 9.36 -5.72 23.73
CA GLN A 611 8.62 -4.85 24.64
C GLN A 611 7.10 -4.92 24.39
N PRO A 612 6.26 -4.85 25.43
CA PRO A 612 4.82 -4.89 25.29
C PRO A 612 4.30 -3.60 24.63
N LEU A 613 3.29 -3.75 23.76
CA LEU A 613 2.64 -2.66 23.04
C LEU A 613 1.19 -2.51 23.50
N SER A 614 0.71 -1.28 23.65
CA SER A 614 -0.68 -0.94 23.93
C SER A 614 -1.38 -0.27 22.76
N PRO A 615 -2.71 -0.41 22.63
CA PRO A 615 -3.46 0.25 21.58
C PRO A 615 -3.52 1.77 21.80
N PRO A 616 -3.61 2.57 20.75
CA PRO A 616 -3.69 4.02 20.80
C PRO A 616 -5.08 4.52 21.23
N ALA A 617 -5.15 5.76 21.77
CA ALA A 617 -6.38 6.44 22.16
C ALA A 617 -6.60 7.73 21.34
N ILE A 618 -7.86 8.02 20.98
CA ILE A 618 -8.23 9.26 20.31
C ILE A 618 -8.27 10.41 21.32
N SER A 619 -7.37 11.39 21.19
CA SER A 619 -7.26 12.53 22.12
C SER A 619 -6.77 13.81 21.44
N GLY A 620 -6.99 14.97 22.09
CA GLY A 620 -6.43 16.27 21.70
C GLY A 620 -6.85 16.76 20.31
N ASP A 621 -5.86 17.06 19.47
CA ASP A 621 -6.09 17.57 18.12
C ASP A 621 -6.79 16.56 17.22
N LEU A 622 -6.59 15.27 17.44
CA LEU A 622 -7.31 14.21 16.71
C LEU A 622 -8.81 14.27 17.00
N GLN A 623 -9.20 14.46 18.26
CA GLN A 623 -10.61 14.60 18.62
C GLN A 623 -11.24 15.84 17.96
N THR A 624 -10.53 16.97 17.94
CA THR A 624 -10.97 18.19 17.26
C THR A 624 -11.13 17.95 15.76
N PHE A 625 -10.15 17.32 15.14
CA PHE A 625 -10.18 17.00 13.71
C PHE A 625 -11.34 16.05 13.39
N MET A 626 -11.51 14.98 14.17
CA MET A 626 -12.58 14.01 13.97
C MET A 626 -13.98 14.59 14.20
N SER A 627 -14.14 15.64 15.04
CA SER A 627 -15.42 16.35 15.12
C SER A 627 -15.77 17.05 13.82
N TRP A 628 -14.80 17.67 13.15
CA TRP A 628 -15.04 18.30 11.83
C TRP A 628 -15.35 17.25 10.75
N VAL A 629 -14.68 16.08 10.81
CA VAL A 629 -14.96 14.95 9.94
C VAL A 629 -16.42 14.50 10.08
N ASP A 630 -16.90 14.36 11.31
CA ASP A 630 -18.29 13.92 11.56
C ASP A 630 -19.35 14.95 11.13
N GLU A 631 -19.04 16.23 11.22
CA GLU A 631 -19.92 17.30 10.73
C GLU A 631 -20.10 17.30 9.20
N MET A 632 -19.08 16.83 8.48
CA MET A 632 -19.05 16.90 7.02
C MET A 632 -19.54 15.62 6.33
N ARG A 633 -19.35 14.45 6.94
CA ARG A 633 -19.75 13.17 6.33
C ARG A 633 -21.27 13.03 6.24
N ARG A 634 -21.73 12.38 5.19
CA ARG A 634 -23.16 12.10 4.96
C ARG A 634 -23.55 10.66 5.25
N ILE A 635 -22.63 9.74 4.99
CA ILE A 635 -22.82 8.32 5.23
C ILE A 635 -22.42 7.97 6.68
N LYS A 636 -23.17 7.08 7.32
CA LYS A 636 -22.88 6.61 8.66
C LYS A 636 -21.76 5.59 8.63
N VAL A 637 -20.99 5.51 9.72
CA VAL A 637 -19.95 4.51 9.90
C VAL A 637 -20.30 3.65 11.11
N MET A 638 -20.49 2.36 10.85
CA MET A 638 -20.75 1.32 11.83
C MET A 638 -19.54 0.40 11.97
N ALA A 639 -19.58 -0.52 12.91
CA ALA A 639 -18.51 -1.49 13.09
C ALA A 639 -19.01 -2.94 12.93
N ASN A 640 -18.08 -3.82 12.55
CA ASN A 640 -18.21 -5.25 12.66
C ASN A 640 -17.65 -5.66 14.03
N ALA A 641 -18.50 -6.18 14.92
CA ALA A 641 -18.09 -6.52 16.27
C ALA A 641 -18.91 -7.72 16.75
N ASP A 642 -18.21 -8.73 17.24
CA ASP A 642 -18.77 -10.05 17.56
C ASP A 642 -18.76 -10.31 19.07
N THR A 643 -18.03 -9.45 19.83
CA THR A 643 -17.93 -9.51 21.31
C THR A 643 -18.33 -8.18 21.95
N PRO A 644 -18.68 -8.16 23.25
CA PRO A 644 -18.94 -6.93 23.99
C PRO A 644 -17.73 -5.97 24.01
N ASP A 645 -16.52 -6.49 24.07
CA ASP A 645 -15.28 -5.70 24.09
C ASP A 645 -15.01 -5.04 22.73
N ASP A 646 -15.22 -5.78 21.62
CA ASP A 646 -15.16 -5.21 20.28
C ASP A 646 -16.21 -4.10 20.09
N ALA A 647 -17.44 -4.34 20.58
CA ALA A 647 -18.51 -3.34 20.52
C ALA A 647 -18.14 -2.07 21.31
N GLN A 648 -17.54 -2.20 22.50
CA GLN A 648 -17.08 -1.07 23.29
C GLN A 648 -15.93 -0.33 22.60
N THR A 649 -14.98 -1.05 22.00
CA THR A 649 -13.89 -0.49 21.21
C THR A 649 -14.42 0.27 20.00
N ALA A 650 -15.38 -0.31 19.29
CA ALA A 650 -16.06 0.34 18.16
C ALA A 650 -16.72 1.65 18.57
N ARG A 651 -17.45 1.65 19.71
CA ARG A 651 -18.08 2.86 20.25
C ARG A 651 -17.06 3.93 20.61
N ASN A 652 -15.96 3.55 21.24
CA ASN A 652 -14.87 4.47 21.60
C ASN A 652 -14.24 5.11 20.36
N ASN A 653 -14.16 4.37 19.25
CA ASN A 653 -13.68 4.84 17.96
C ASN A 653 -14.71 5.66 17.16
N GLY A 654 -15.92 5.85 17.72
CA GLY A 654 -16.96 6.67 17.13
C GLY A 654 -17.86 5.96 16.12
N ALA A 655 -18.02 4.64 16.24
CA ALA A 655 -19.01 3.89 15.47
C ALA A 655 -20.45 4.28 15.88
N GLU A 656 -21.35 4.36 14.89
CA GLU A 656 -22.76 4.71 15.07
C GLU A 656 -23.68 3.49 15.15
N GLY A 657 -23.13 2.33 15.51
CA GLY A 657 -23.80 1.06 15.68
C GLY A 657 -22.94 -0.11 15.24
N ILE A 658 -23.50 -1.30 15.33
CA ILE A 658 -22.91 -2.53 14.78
C ILE A 658 -23.63 -2.85 13.46
N GLY A 659 -22.90 -2.89 12.36
CA GLY A 659 -23.42 -3.25 11.05
C GLY A 659 -23.31 -4.75 10.73
N LEU A 660 -22.48 -5.47 11.49
CA LEU A 660 -22.36 -6.92 11.43
C LEU A 660 -21.90 -7.46 12.80
N CYS A 661 -22.72 -8.31 13.38
CA CYS A 661 -22.34 -9.20 14.45
C CYS A 661 -22.50 -10.63 13.93
N ARG A 662 -21.39 -11.40 13.90
CA ARG A 662 -21.36 -12.78 13.42
C ARG A 662 -21.63 -13.71 14.59
N THR A 663 -22.73 -14.44 14.51
CA THR A 663 -23.13 -15.34 15.62
C THR A 663 -22.28 -16.60 15.73
N GLU A 664 -21.61 -16.99 14.67
CA GLU A 664 -20.70 -18.14 14.68
C GLU A 664 -19.50 -17.96 15.61
N HIS A 665 -18.95 -16.75 15.70
CA HIS A 665 -17.78 -16.48 16.55
C HIS A 665 -18.09 -16.67 18.04
N MET A 666 -19.34 -16.49 18.44
CA MET A 666 -19.79 -16.71 19.81
C MET A 666 -19.68 -18.19 20.24
N PHE A 667 -19.74 -19.11 19.28
CA PHE A 667 -19.68 -20.55 19.55
C PHE A 667 -18.28 -21.04 19.90
N PHE A 668 -17.23 -20.32 19.50
CA PHE A 668 -15.85 -20.68 19.77
C PHE A 668 -15.30 -20.11 21.10
N ALA A 669 -16.11 -19.42 21.87
CA ALA A 669 -15.66 -18.70 23.06
C ALA A 669 -15.31 -19.61 24.26
N SER A 670 -15.80 -20.88 24.30
CA SER A 670 -15.42 -21.87 25.32
C SER A 670 -15.63 -23.30 24.82
N ASP A 671 -14.95 -24.27 25.46
CA ASP A 671 -15.05 -25.70 25.11
C ASP A 671 -16.46 -26.24 25.29
N GLU A 672 -17.20 -25.76 26.32
CA GLU A 672 -18.59 -26.19 26.56
C GLU A 672 -19.52 -25.76 25.41
N ARG A 673 -19.28 -24.55 24.84
CA ARG A 673 -20.06 -24.05 23.70
C ARG A 673 -19.74 -24.87 22.44
N ILE A 674 -18.46 -25.13 22.15
CA ILE A 674 -18.03 -25.96 21.01
C ILE A 674 -18.64 -27.36 21.11
N LYS A 675 -18.59 -27.97 22.31
CA LYS A 675 -19.21 -29.28 22.56
C LYS A 675 -20.69 -29.29 22.26
N ALA A 676 -21.46 -28.29 22.72
CA ALA A 676 -22.86 -28.17 22.44
C ALA A 676 -23.16 -27.96 20.96
N VAL A 677 -22.34 -27.19 20.23
CA VAL A 677 -22.45 -27.04 18.78
C VAL A 677 -22.20 -28.37 18.06
N ARG A 678 -21.17 -29.13 18.47
CA ARG A 678 -20.89 -30.46 17.91
C ARG A 678 -22.02 -31.43 18.15
N GLN A 679 -22.63 -31.41 19.35
CA GLN A 679 -23.83 -32.19 19.64
C GLN A 679 -25.01 -31.78 18.74
N MET A 680 -25.21 -30.50 18.50
CA MET A 680 -26.21 -29.97 17.57
C MET A 680 -25.99 -30.45 16.15
N ILE A 681 -24.77 -30.42 15.66
CA ILE A 681 -24.38 -30.84 14.30
C ILE A 681 -24.57 -32.35 14.12
N MET A 682 -24.22 -33.15 15.11
CA MET A 682 -24.28 -34.61 15.08
C MET A 682 -25.66 -35.13 15.38
N ALA A 683 -26.61 -34.32 15.84
CA ALA A 683 -27.96 -34.69 16.17
C ALA A 683 -28.71 -35.37 14.99
N ALA A 684 -29.26 -36.53 15.21
CA ALA A 684 -30.00 -37.27 14.20
C ALA A 684 -31.49 -36.82 14.06
N THR A 685 -32.06 -36.29 15.15
CA THR A 685 -33.46 -35.85 15.19
C THR A 685 -33.60 -34.39 15.58
N PRO A 686 -34.71 -33.73 15.24
CA PRO A 686 -35.01 -32.36 15.65
C PRO A 686 -35.01 -32.18 17.18
N GLU A 687 -35.48 -33.17 17.92
CA GLU A 687 -35.55 -33.14 19.40
C GLU A 687 -34.13 -33.12 20.01
N GLN A 688 -33.23 -33.96 19.51
CA GLN A 688 -31.83 -34.00 19.93
C GLN A 688 -31.12 -32.66 19.60
N ARG A 689 -31.37 -32.13 18.41
CA ARG A 689 -30.83 -30.87 17.97
C ARG A 689 -31.32 -29.73 18.84
N LYS A 690 -32.61 -29.72 19.16
CA LYS A 690 -33.18 -28.72 20.04
C LYS A 690 -32.57 -28.78 21.46
N ALA A 691 -32.37 -29.98 21.99
CA ALA A 691 -31.74 -30.15 23.29
C ALA A 691 -30.32 -29.54 23.35
N ALA A 692 -29.54 -29.75 22.29
CA ALA A 692 -28.21 -29.12 22.18
C ALA A 692 -28.30 -27.59 22.01
N LEU A 693 -29.26 -27.10 21.24
CA LEU A 693 -29.51 -25.66 21.06
C LEU A 693 -29.98 -24.99 22.36
N ASP A 694 -30.77 -25.68 23.19
CA ASP A 694 -31.21 -25.18 24.49
C ASP A 694 -30.02 -24.98 25.48
N LEU A 695 -28.90 -25.70 25.30
CA LEU A 695 -27.64 -25.46 26.02
C LEU A 695 -26.90 -24.19 25.54
N LEU A 696 -27.02 -23.84 24.25
CA LEU A 696 -26.35 -22.67 23.64
C LEU A 696 -27.12 -21.37 23.88
N LEU A 697 -28.42 -21.42 24.04
CA LEU A 697 -29.29 -20.25 24.20
C LEU A 697 -28.85 -19.29 25.33
N PRO A 698 -28.53 -19.75 26.58
CA PRO A 698 -28.09 -18.86 27.63
C PRO A 698 -26.77 -18.11 27.31
N TYR A 699 -25.86 -18.78 26.63
CA TYR A 699 -24.57 -18.19 26.24
C TYR A 699 -24.78 -17.07 25.21
N GLN A 700 -25.50 -17.35 24.11
CA GLN A 700 -25.77 -16.32 23.10
C GLN A 700 -26.58 -15.15 23.66
N LYS A 701 -27.56 -15.43 24.54
CA LYS A 701 -28.29 -14.38 25.22
C LYS A 701 -27.37 -13.46 26.02
N SER A 702 -26.43 -14.01 26.79
CA SER A 702 -25.47 -13.25 27.58
C SER A 702 -24.56 -12.39 26.69
N ASP A 703 -24.09 -12.93 25.58
CA ASP A 703 -23.23 -12.21 24.63
C ASP A 703 -24.00 -11.02 24.02
N PHE A 704 -25.24 -11.23 23.56
CA PHE A 704 -26.10 -10.15 23.05
C PHE A 704 -26.43 -9.10 24.11
N GLU A 705 -26.67 -9.48 25.39
CA GLU A 705 -26.85 -8.52 26.49
C GLU A 705 -25.63 -7.60 26.64
N GLY A 706 -24.41 -8.17 26.57
CA GLY A 706 -23.17 -7.40 26.60
C GLY A 706 -23.03 -6.42 25.44
N ILE A 707 -23.31 -6.88 24.21
CA ILE A 707 -23.25 -6.04 23.00
C ILE A 707 -24.31 -4.93 23.05
N PHE A 708 -25.57 -5.23 23.43
CA PHE A 708 -26.61 -4.21 23.56
C PHE A 708 -26.29 -3.17 24.63
N ARG A 709 -25.66 -3.58 25.73
CA ARG A 709 -25.21 -2.66 26.80
C ARG A 709 -24.13 -1.70 26.26
N ALA A 710 -23.14 -2.24 25.54
CA ALA A 710 -22.08 -1.44 24.92
C ALA A 710 -22.65 -0.45 23.90
N MET A 711 -23.70 -0.84 23.16
CA MET A 711 -24.35 -0.06 22.08
C MET A 711 -25.64 0.64 22.53
N ASP A 712 -25.79 1.02 23.80
CA ASP A 712 -26.95 1.75 24.28
C ASP A 712 -27.32 2.94 23.39
N GLY A 713 -28.55 2.94 22.83
CA GLY A 713 -29.08 3.96 21.91
C GLY A 713 -28.66 3.80 20.44
N LEU A 714 -27.88 2.78 20.09
CA LEU A 714 -27.37 2.54 18.74
C LEU A 714 -27.92 1.22 18.15
N PRO A 715 -28.06 1.11 16.82
CA PRO A 715 -28.53 -0.12 16.18
C PRO A 715 -27.46 -1.22 16.23
N VAL A 716 -27.92 -2.46 16.37
CA VAL A 716 -27.07 -3.66 16.34
C VAL A 716 -27.65 -4.63 15.30
N THR A 717 -26.93 -4.80 14.21
CA THR A 717 -27.28 -5.75 13.14
C THR A 717 -26.62 -7.10 13.40
N ILE A 718 -27.44 -8.11 13.67
CA ILE A 718 -27.01 -9.47 14.04
C ILE A 718 -27.30 -10.39 12.86
N ARG A 719 -26.26 -11.02 12.32
CA ARG A 719 -26.36 -12.03 11.28
C ARG A 719 -26.64 -13.38 11.91
N LEU A 720 -27.67 -14.07 11.43
CA LEU A 720 -27.93 -15.46 11.80
C LEU A 720 -26.78 -16.34 11.27
N LEU A 721 -26.68 -17.57 11.80
CA LEU A 721 -25.61 -18.50 11.49
C LEU A 721 -25.41 -18.65 9.97
N ASP A 722 -24.18 -18.41 9.50
CA ASP A 722 -23.85 -18.42 8.08
C ASP A 722 -22.95 -19.58 7.65
N PRO A 723 -21.84 -19.93 8.35
CA PRO A 723 -20.92 -20.95 7.88
C PRO A 723 -21.55 -22.34 7.75
N PRO A 724 -21.05 -23.20 6.87
CA PRO A 724 -21.45 -24.59 6.81
C PRO A 724 -21.03 -25.34 8.08
N LEU A 725 -21.82 -26.33 8.47
CA LEU A 725 -21.68 -26.99 9.78
C LEU A 725 -20.34 -27.69 9.98
N HIS A 726 -19.68 -28.12 8.92
CA HIS A 726 -18.37 -28.80 9.04
C HIS A 726 -17.26 -27.89 9.57
N GLU A 727 -17.39 -26.56 9.47
CA GLU A 727 -16.39 -25.62 10.04
C GLU A 727 -16.30 -25.68 11.57
N PHE A 728 -17.30 -26.24 12.24
CA PHE A 728 -17.31 -26.41 13.69
C PHE A 728 -16.80 -27.79 14.16
N LEU A 729 -16.47 -28.66 13.22
CA LEU A 729 -15.88 -29.95 13.54
C LEU A 729 -14.41 -29.80 13.90
N PRO A 730 -13.81 -30.73 14.68
CA PRO A 730 -12.40 -30.66 15.03
C PRO A 730 -11.51 -30.68 13.78
N GLU A 731 -10.35 -30.06 13.90
CA GLU A 731 -9.31 -30.11 12.86
C GLU A 731 -8.29 -31.21 13.16
N GLY A 732 -7.78 -31.90 12.13
CA GLY A 732 -6.77 -32.93 12.27
C GLY A 732 -7.02 -34.16 11.42
N ASP A 733 -6.34 -35.26 11.79
CA ASP A 733 -6.54 -36.56 11.14
C ASP A 733 -7.92 -37.12 11.53
N ILE A 734 -8.52 -37.87 10.62
CA ILE A 734 -9.88 -38.35 10.77
C ILE A 734 -10.09 -39.20 12.05
N GLU A 735 -9.08 -39.97 12.46
CA GLU A 735 -9.12 -40.76 13.69
C GLU A 735 -9.24 -39.89 14.96
N ASN A 736 -8.53 -38.77 14.98
CA ASN A 736 -8.60 -37.80 16.07
C ASN A 736 -9.96 -37.08 16.08
N ILE A 737 -10.44 -36.68 14.90
CA ILE A 737 -11.77 -36.04 14.75
C ILE A 737 -12.87 -36.98 15.27
N VAL A 738 -12.84 -38.23 14.88
CA VAL A 738 -13.83 -39.23 15.29
C VAL A 738 -13.75 -39.47 16.79
N THR A 739 -12.56 -39.64 17.36
CA THR A 739 -12.35 -39.85 18.80
C THR A 739 -12.90 -38.69 19.62
N GLU A 740 -12.65 -37.44 19.21
CA GLU A 740 -13.12 -36.24 19.89
C GLU A 740 -14.66 -36.12 19.79
N LEU A 741 -15.21 -36.38 18.62
CA LEU A 741 -16.68 -36.37 18.42
C LEU A 741 -17.39 -37.44 19.20
N ILE A 742 -16.85 -38.65 19.34
CA ILE A 742 -17.36 -39.70 20.21
C ILE A 742 -17.41 -39.24 21.66
N SER A 743 -16.29 -38.63 22.13
CA SER A 743 -16.20 -38.06 23.49
C SER A 743 -17.25 -36.97 23.73
N ASP A 744 -17.47 -36.08 22.75
CA ASP A 744 -18.36 -34.94 22.88
C ASP A 744 -19.83 -35.29 22.76
N THR A 745 -20.17 -36.28 21.94
CA THR A 745 -21.55 -36.60 21.56
C THR A 745 -22.07 -37.91 22.19
N GLY A 746 -21.20 -38.84 22.59
CA GLY A 746 -21.54 -40.16 23.08
C GLY A 746 -22.05 -41.12 21.96
N MET A 747 -21.88 -40.77 20.70
CA MET A 747 -22.22 -41.58 19.53
C MET A 747 -21.20 -42.70 19.32
N THR A 748 -21.60 -43.75 18.60
CA THR A 748 -20.66 -44.81 18.17
C THR A 748 -19.80 -44.32 17.00
N GLU A 749 -18.65 -44.96 16.82
CA GLU A 749 -17.70 -44.62 15.73
C GLU A 749 -18.36 -44.66 14.35
N ASP A 750 -19.15 -45.69 14.06
CA ASP A 750 -19.89 -45.89 12.79
C ASP A 750 -20.91 -44.75 12.56
N GLU A 751 -21.61 -44.33 13.60
CA GLU A 751 -22.57 -43.21 13.56
C GLU A 751 -21.87 -41.88 13.28
N VAL A 752 -20.72 -41.63 13.92
CA VAL A 752 -19.90 -40.44 13.68
C VAL A 752 -19.40 -40.42 12.25
N PHE A 753 -18.79 -41.52 11.77
CA PHE A 753 -18.33 -41.61 10.39
C PHE A 753 -19.44 -41.35 9.37
N SER A 754 -20.58 -42.03 9.52
CA SER A 754 -21.70 -41.84 8.63
C SER A 754 -22.24 -40.40 8.64
N ARG A 755 -22.18 -39.71 9.77
CA ARG A 755 -22.65 -38.33 9.88
C ARG A 755 -21.65 -37.34 9.28
N VAL A 756 -20.38 -37.53 9.53
CA VAL A 756 -19.30 -36.69 8.96
C VAL A 756 -19.29 -36.83 7.44
N GLU A 757 -19.41 -38.04 6.91
CA GLU A 757 -19.53 -38.27 5.47
C GLU A 757 -20.73 -37.55 4.84
N LYS A 758 -21.89 -37.55 5.49
CA LYS A 758 -23.07 -36.82 5.04
C LYS A 758 -22.93 -35.30 5.09
N LEU A 759 -22.08 -34.77 5.97
CA LEU A 759 -21.80 -33.34 6.09
C LEU A 759 -20.71 -32.88 5.13
N SER A 760 -19.99 -33.83 4.56
CA SER A 760 -18.93 -33.53 3.58
C SER A 760 -19.51 -32.95 2.29
N GLU A 761 -19.05 -31.80 1.89
CA GLU A 761 -19.47 -31.08 0.68
C GLU A 761 -18.29 -30.86 -0.28
N VAL A 762 -18.54 -31.03 -1.57
CA VAL A 762 -17.52 -30.81 -2.61
C VAL A 762 -17.16 -29.32 -2.71
N ASN A 763 -18.14 -28.43 -2.50
CA ASN A 763 -17.96 -26.99 -2.52
C ASN A 763 -18.80 -26.35 -1.39
N PRO A 764 -18.27 -26.29 -0.16
CA PRO A 764 -18.98 -25.79 1.00
C PRO A 764 -19.44 -24.33 0.86
N MET A 765 -18.68 -23.50 0.15
CA MET A 765 -19.01 -22.07 -0.03
C MET A 765 -20.32 -21.86 -0.81
N LEU A 766 -20.67 -22.81 -1.69
CA LEU A 766 -21.91 -22.79 -2.47
C LEU A 766 -22.94 -23.81 -1.96
N GLY A 767 -22.68 -24.45 -0.86
CA GLY A 767 -23.39 -25.59 -0.32
C GLY A 767 -24.46 -25.28 0.74
N PHE A 768 -24.51 -26.12 1.76
CA PHE A 768 -25.53 -26.15 2.82
C PHE A 768 -25.14 -25.21 3.98
N ARG A 769 -25.35 -23.92 3.78
CA ARG A 769 -25.05 -22.86 4.76
C ARG A 769 -26.09 -21.73 4.76
N GLY A 770 -26.02 -20.82 5.71
CA GLY A 770 -26.83 -19.61 5.75
C GLY A 770 -28.31 -19.88 5.87
N CYS A 771 -29.15 -19.18 5.09
CA CYS A 771 -30.62 -19.37 5.13
C CYS A 771 -31.03 -20.77 4.69
N ARG A 772 -30.26 -21.49 3.89
CA ARG A 772 -30.52 -22.88 3.49
C ARG A 772 -30.52 -23.81 4.70
N LEU A 773 -29.54 -23.56 5.61
CA LEU A 773 -29.44 -24.27 6.87
C LEU A 773 -30.60 -23.93 7.80
N GLY A 774 -30.94 -22.63 7.97
CA GLY A 774 -32.03 -22.17 8.82
C GLY A 774 -33.44 -22.58 8.32
N ILE A 775 -33.61 -22.83 7.01
CA ILE A 775 -34.84 -23.37 6.45
C ILE A 775 -34.94 -24.86 6.72
N SER A 776 -33.84 -25.61 6.59
CA SER A 776 -33.83 -27.07 6.77
C SER A 776 -33.85 -27.48 8.25
N TYR A 777 -33.26 -26.60 9.12
CA TYR A 777 -33.25 -26.77 10.58
C TYR A 777 -33.88 -25.55 11.26
N PRO A 778 -35.18 -25.35 11.20
CA PRO A 778 -35.88 -24.15 11.71
C PRO A 778 -35.64 -23.88 13.18
N GLU A 779 -35.40 -24.92 13.99
CA GLU A 779 -35.07 -24.82 15.41
C GLU A 779 -33.79 -24.02 15.68
N LEU A 780 -32.85 -23.96 14.73
CA LEU A 780 -31.66 -23.15 14.81
C LEU A 780 -32.02 -21.65 14.75
N THR A 781 -32.79 -21.26 13.75
CA THR A 781 -33.29 -19.88 13.63
C THR A 781 -34.15 -19.47 14.81
N GLU A 782 -35.01 -20.40 15.30
CA GLU A 782 -35.85 -20.16 16.49
C GLU A 782 -35.00 -19.89 17.74
N MET A 783 -33.96 -20.69 17.96
CA MET A 783 -33.08 -20.51 19.12
C MET A 783 -32.37 -19.18 19.06
N GLN A 784 -31.75 -18.83 17.92
CA GLN A 784 -31.01 -17.56 17.77
C GLN A 784 -31.95 -16.35 17.91
N ALA A 785 -33.09 -16.36 17.25
CA ALA A 785 -34.08 -15.30 17.41
C ALA A 785 -34.59 -15.18 18.87
N ASN A 786 -34.78 -16.31 19.55
CA ASN A 786 -35.16 -16.33 20.95
C ASN A 786 -34.09 -15.69 21.85
N ALA A 787 -32.82 -16.04 21.67
CA ALA A 787 -31.71 -15.46 22.39
C ALA A 787 -31.62 -13.94 22.18
N ILE A 788 -31.75 -13.48 20.91
CA ILE A 788 -31.73 -12.05 20.56
C ILE A 788 -32.85 -11.28 21.26
N PHE A 789 -34.09 -11.77 21.14
CA PHE A 789 -35.23 -11.05 21.71
C PHE A 789 -35.24 -11.10 23.23
N GLN A 790 -34.87 -12.21 23.88
CA GLN A 790 -34.73 -12.28 25.34
C GLN A 790 -33.66 -11.32 25.84
N ALA A 791 -32.51 -11.26 25.20
CA ALA A 791 -31.43 -10.33 25.54
C ALA A 791 -31.87 -8.89 25.40
N ALA A 792 -32.50 -8.56 24.27
CA ALA A 792 -32.99 -7.22 23.99
C ALA A 792 -34.04 -6.76 25.00
N MET A 793 -34.99 -7.64 25.36
CA MET A 793 -36.00 -7.37 26.36
C MET A 793 -35.40 -7.24 27.77
N SER A 794 -34.46 -8.11 28.11
CA SER A 794 -33.72 -8.02 29.40
C SER A 794 -33.01 -6.68 29.56
N MET A 795 -32.32 -6.24 28.50
CA MET A 795 -31.61 -4.95 28.51
C MET A 795 -32.57 -3.77 28.51
N SER A 796 -33.67 -3.85 27.75
CA SER A 796 -34.70 -2.80 27.76
C SER A 796 -35.32 -2.61 29.14
N ASN A 797 -35.60 -3.69 29.85
CA ASN A 797 -36.09 -3.67 31.24
C ASN A 797 -35.07 -3.06 32.23
N GLN A 798 -33.77 -3.08 31.90
CA GLN A 798 -32.70 -2.43 32.66
C GLN A 798 -32.50 -0.96 32.25
N GLY A 799 -33.32 -0.42 31.33
CA GLY A 799 -33.24 0.96 30.87
C GLY A 799 -32.32 1.23 29.69
N VAL A 800 -31.71 0.19 29.10
CA VAL A 800 -30.89 0.30 27.88
C VAL A 800 -31.80 0.44 26.66
N LYS A 801 -31.50 1.41 25.78
CA LYS A 801 -32.21 1.61 24.51
C LYS A 801 -31.67 0.68 23.46
N VAL A 802 -32.42 -0.38 23.14
CA VAL A 802 -31.97 -1.41 22.20
C VAL A 802 -32.68 -1.29 20.85
N TYR A 803 -31.93 -1.48 19.76
CA TYR A 803 -32.44 -1.44 18.39
C TYR A 803 -31.87 -2.67 17.62
N PRO A 804 -32.41 -3.89 17.83
CA PRO A 804 -31.93 -5.06 17.15
C PRO A 804 -32.37 -5.06 15.67
N GLU A 805 -31.44 -5.38 14.78
CA GLU A 805 -31.69 -5.62 13.36
C GLU A 805 -31.21 -7.05 13.04
N ILE A 806 -32.11 -7.93 12.64
CA ILE A 806 -31.81 -9.34 12.37
C ILE A 806 -31.56 -9.52 10.88
N MET A 807 -30.40 -10.03 10.51
CA MET A 807 -29.94 -10.19 9.13
C MET A 807 -29.88 -11.65 8.74
N VAL A 808 -30.63 -12.02 7.71
CA VAL A 808 -30.65 -13.37 7.13
C VAL A 808 -29.57 -13.46 6.05
N PRO A 809 -28.55 -14.34 6.19
CA PRO A 809 -27.48 -14.49 5.21
C PRO A 809 -27.86 -15.33 4.01
N LEU A 810 -27.17 -15.19 2.91
CA LEU A 810 -27.16 -16.06 1.73
C LEU A 810 -28.52 -16.20 1.01
N VAL A 811 -29.35 -15.17 1.10
CA VAL A 811 -30.67 -15.17 0.46
C VAL A 811 -30.54 -15.01 -1.06
N GLY A 812 -31.09 -15.95 -1.81
CA GLY A 812 -31.17 -15.93 -3.27
C GLY A 812 -32.56 -15.68 -3.82
N THR A 813 -33.61 -15.85 -3.02
CA THR A 813 -35.02 -15.70 -3.42
C THR A 813 -35.86 -15.01 -2.34
N PRO A 814 -36.95 -14.27 -2.70
CA PRO A 814 -37.83 -13.66 -1.71
C PRO A 814 -38.56 -14.72 -0.85
N GLN A 815 -38.79 -15.94 -1.36
CA GLN A 815 -39.42 -17.03 -0.62
C GLN A 815 -38.54 -17.54 0.53
N GLU A 816 -37.22 -17.65 0.31
CA GLU A 816 -36.26 -17.99 1.37
C GLU A 816 -36.33 -16.96 2.51
N LEU A 817 -36.32 -15.68 2.15
CA LEU A 817 -36.38 -14.61 3.13
C LEU A 817 -37.73 -14.59 3.85
N GLY A 818 -38.82 -14.69 3.11
CA GLY A 818 -40.19 -14.72 3.67
C GLY A 818 -40.40 -15.85 4.67
N HIS A 819 -39.87 -17.06 4.40
CA HIS A 819 -39.90 -18.18 5.34
C HIS A 819 -39.17 -17.85 6.65
N GLN A 820 -37.97 -17.30 6.57
CA GLN A 820 -37.15 -16.92 7.76
C GLN A 820 -37.81 -15.77 8.54
N ILE A 821 -38.33 -14.74 7.87
CA ILE A 821 -39.01 -13.61 8.51
C ILE A 821 -40.25 -14.10 9.28
N HIS A 822 -41.02 -15.01 8.69
CA HIS A 822 -42.22 -15.58 9.37
C HIS A 822 -41.83 -16.27 10.67
N LEU A 823 -40.77 -17.06 10.64
CA LEU A 823 -40.26 -17.79 11.81
C LEU A 823 -39.76 -16.81 12.88
N ILE A 824 -38.93 -15.83 12.52
CA ILE A 824 -38.39 -14.81 13.45
C ILE A 824 -39.54 -14.02 14.10
N ARG A 825 -40.54 -13.58 13.32
CA ARG A 825 -41.67 -12.82 13.85
C ARG A 825 -42.57 -13.64 14.78
N ASN A 826 -42.69 -14.95 14.55
CA ASN A 826 -43.42 -15.82 15.46
C ASN A 826 -42.69 -15.96 16.81
N VAL A 827 -41.36 -16.10 16.79
CA VAL A 827 -40.54 -16.11 18.01
C VAL A 827 -40.66 -14.78 18.76
N ALA A 828 -40.57 -13.65 18.04
CA ALA A 828 -40.73 -12.31 18.64
C ALA A 828 -42.08 -12.17 19.36
N LYS A 829 -43.17 -12.58 18.71
CA LYS A 829 -44.54 -12.54 19.32
C LYS A 829 -44.60 -13.38 20.59
N LYS A 830 -44.01 -14.56 20.60
CA LYS A 830 -43.95 -15.44 21.76
C LYS A 830 -43.20 -14.79 22.90
N VAL A 831 -41.95 -14.34 22.68
CA VAL A 831 -41.10 -13.72 23.69
C VAL A 831 -41.73 -12.45 24.26
N PHE A 832 -42.30 -11.58 23.42
CA PHE A 832 -42.95 -10.35 23.84
C PHE A 832 -44.22 -10.64 24.69
N SER A 833 -44.99 -11.67 24.36
CA SER A 833 -46.11 -12.10 25.16
C SER A 833 -45.69 -12.65 26.52
N GLU A 834 -44.63 -13.43 26.57
CA GLU A 834 -44.09 -14.03 27.81
C GLU A 834 -43.51 -12.96 28.75
N MET A 835 -42.83 -11.92 28.17
CA MET A 835 -42.17 -10.86 28.93
C MET A 835 -43.08 -9.64 29.17
N GLY A 836 -44.29 -9.59 28.59
CA GLY A 836 -45.29 -8.56 28.86
C GLY A 836 -45.00 -7.17 28.32
N SER A 837 -44.03 -7.04 27.39
CA SER A 837 -43.67 -5.77 26.73
C SER A 837 -43.15 -6.03 25.31
N THR A 838 -42.94 -4.94 24.54
CA THR A 838 -42.50 -5.03 23.13
C THR A 838 -41.37 -4.06 22.84
N ILE A 839 -40.47 -4.43 21.93
CA ILE A 839 -39.42 -3.56 21.40
C ILE A 839 -39.54 -3.39 19.89
N SER A 840 -39.01 -2.29 19.36
CA SER A 840 -38.89 -2.11 17.90
C SER A 840 -37.66 -2.86 17.38
N TYR A 841 -37.85 -3.62 16.32
CA TYR A 841 -36.81 -4.36 15.64
C TYR A 841 -37.02 -4.36 14.13
N LYS A 842 -35.99 -4.70 13.35
CA LYS A 842 -36.06 -4.89 11.90
C LYS A 842 -35.56 -6.29 11.52
N VAL A 843 -36.11 -6.81 10.42
CA VAL A 843 -35.57 -8.01 9.77
C VAL A 843 -35.21 -7.67 8.33
N GLY A 844 -34.03 -8.01 7.93
CA GLY A 844 -33.51 -7.75 6.58
C GLY A 844 -32.60 -8.89 6.12
N THR A 845 -31.85 -8.62 5.07
CA THR A 845 -31.01 -9.65 4.47
C THR A 845 -29.66 -9.13 4.04
N MET A 846 -28.71 -10.02 3.93
CA MET A 846 -27.45 -9.78 3.25
C MET A 846 -27.67 -9.94 1.73
N ILE A 847 -27.15 -8.96 0.96
CA ILE A 847 -27.09 -9.07 -0.51
C ILE A 847 -25.64 -9.45 -0.87
N GLU A 848 -25.44 -10.71 -1.10
CA GLU A 848 -24.11 -11.29 -1.31
C GLU A 848 -24.05 -12.31 -2.45
N ILE A 849 -25.23 -12.63 -3.00
CA ILE A 849 -25.36 -13.46 -4.19
C ILE A 849 -25.70 -12.55 -5.38
N PRO A 850 -25.02 -12.67 -6.53
CA PRO A 850 -25.32 -11.86 -7.72
C PRO A 850 -26.80 -11.92 -8.14
N ARG A 851 -27.42 -13.09 -8.01
CA ARG A 851 -28.87 -13.25 -8.27
C ARG A 851 -29.72 -12.35 -7.36
N ALA A 852 -29.40 -12.29 -6.07
CA ALA A 852 -30.13 -11.43 -5.11
C ALA A 852 -30.02 -9.94 -5.52
N ALA A 853 -28.85 -9.50 -5.96
CA ALA A 853 -28.69 -8.14 -6.46
C ALA A 853 -29.55 -7.83 -7.68
N LEU A 854 -29.69 -8.80 -8.60
CA LEU A 854 -30.48 -8.64 -9.82
C LEU A 854 -31.99 -8.61 -9.59
N ILE A 855 -32.49 -9.24 -8.51
CA ILE A 855 -33.93 -9.28 -8.12
C ILE A 855 -34.22 -8.54 -6.81
N ALA A 856 -33.40 -7.54 -6.49
CA ALA A 856 -33.47 -6.82 -5.23
C ALA A 856 -34.82 -6.09 -5.03
N ASP A 857 -35.51 -5.71 -6.09
CA ASP A 857 -36.89 -5.19 -6.07
C ASP A 857 -37.88 -6.18 -5.51
N GLU A 858 -37.74 -7.46 -5.83
CA GLU A 858 -38.59 -8.52 -5.27
C GLU A 858 -38.27 -8.82 -3.81
N ILE A 859 -36.96 -8.89 -3.47
CA ILE A 859 -36.50 -9.14 -2.10
C ILE A 859 -36.90 -7.99 -1.17
N ALA A 860 -36.88 -6.74 -1.65
CA ALA A 860 -37.27 -5.57 -0.87
C ALA A 860 -38.75 -5.52 -0.47
N LYS A 861 -39.62 -6.39 -1.02
CA LYS A 861 -41.01 -6.54 -0.55
C LYS A 861 -41.04 -7.13 0.86
N GLU A 862 -40.12 -8.03 1.16
CA GLU A 862 -40.00 -8.71 2.44
C GLU A 862 -38.99 -8.00 3.37
N ALA A 863 -37.84 -7.62 2.87
CA ALA A 863 -36.72 -7.04 3.66
C ALA A 863 -37.01 -5.61 4.11
N GLU A 864 -36.66 -5.30 5.36
CA GLU A 864 -36.69 -3.95 5.91
C GLU A 864 -35.36 -3.21 5.80
N PHE A 865 -34.27 -3.92 5.53
CA PHE A 865 -32.96 -3.38 5.20
C PHE A 865 -32.14 -4.35 4.34
N PHE A 866 -31.15 -3.80 3.64
CA PHE A 866 -30.12 -4.55 2.93
C PHE A 866 -28.73 -4.26 3.52
N SER A 867 -27.89 -5.28 3.62
CA SER A 867 -26.47 -5.14 3.87
C SER A 867 -25.68 -5.91 2.81
N PHE A 868 -24.74 -5.28 2.12
CA PHE A 868 -23.92 -5.97 1.13
C PHE A 868 -22.83 -6.79 1.82
N GLY A 869 -22.81 -8.10 1.60
CA GLY A 869 -21.73 -9.00 1.93
C GLY A 869 -20.73 -9.05 0.77
N THR A 870 -19.89 -8.02 0.65
CA THR A 870 -19.04 -7.86 -0.53
C THR A 870 -17.95 -8.90 -0.66
N ASN A 871 -17.61 -9.64 0.39
CA ASN A 871 -16.67 -10.77 0.31
C ASN A 871 -17.24 -11.87 -0.59
N ASP A 872 -18.45 -12.40 -0.26
CA ASP A 872 -19.12 -13.42 -1.04
C ASP A 872 -19.59 -12.89 -2.40
N LEU A 873 -20.07 -11.64 -2.45
CA LEU A 873 -20.48 -11.03 -3.71
C LEU A 873 -19.30 -10.90 -4.70
N THR A 874 -18.12 -10.56 -4.22
CA THR A 874 -16.89 -10.52 -5.03
C THR A 874 -16.50 -11.91 -5.48
N GLN A 875 -16.44 -12.86 -4.54
CA GLN A 875 -16.11 -14.27 -4.79
C GLN A 875 -16.99 -14.86 -5.90
N MET A 876 -18.30 -14.68 -5.79
CA MET A 876 -19.26 -15.24 -6.76
C MET A 876 -19.26 -14.48 -8.10
N THR A 877 -18.96 -13.19 -8.09
CA THR A 877 -18.93 -12.39 -9.33
C THR A 877 -17.69 -12.68 -10.16
N PHE A 878 -16.53 -12.83 -9.52
CA PHE A 878 -15.28 -13.21 -10.19
C PHE A 878 -15.17 -14.71 -10.46
N GLY A 879 -15.90 -15.55 -9.69
CA GLY A 879 -15.70 -16.98 -9.68
C GLY A 879 -14.37 -17.39 -9.03
N TYR A 880 -13.87 -16.58 -8.07
CA TYR A 880 -12.65 -16.86 -7.32
C TYR A 880 -12.98 -17.44 -5.94
N SER A 881 -12.25 -18.46 -5.53
CA SER A 881 -12.27 -18.89 -4.13
C SER A 881 -11.33 -18.00 -3.33
N ARG A 882 -11.82 -17.41 -2.25
CA ARG A 882 -11.03 -16.56 -1.36
C ARG A 882 -9.85 -17.34 -0.74
N ASP A 883 -10.05 -18.62 -0.46
CA ASP A 883 -9.07 -19.49 0.16
C ASP A 883 -7.98 -19.96 -0.83
N ASP A 884 -8.34 -20.06 -2.13
CA ASP A 884 -7.43 -20.56 -3.17
C ASP A 884 -6.79 -19.46 -4.03
N VAL A 885 -7.26 -18.23 -3.94
CA VAL A 885 -6.83 -17.12 -4.80
C VAL A 885 -5.34 -16.79 -4.68
N GLY A 886 -4.74 -17.08 -3.54
CA GLY A 886 -3.31 -16.87 -3.28
C GLY A 886 -2.38 -17.58 -4.27
N LYS A 887 -2.85 -18.62 -4.96
CA LYS A 887 -2.06 -19.35 -5.96
C LYS A 887 -1.85 -18.61 -7.28
N PHE A 888 -2.75 -17.70 -7.66
CA PHE A 888 -2.68 -17.01 -8.96
C PHE A 888 -2.81 -15.49 -8.87
N LEU A 889 -3.42 -14.94 -7.86
CA LEU A 889 -3.65 -13.49 -7.71
C LEU A 889 -2.36 -12.67 -7.70
N PRO A 890 -1.28 -13.07 -7.00
CA PRO A 890 0.00 -12.36 -7.08
C PRO A 890 0.55 -12.27 -8.51
N ILE A 891 0.34 -13.33 -9.31
CA ILE A 891 0.75 -13.35 -10.73
C ILE A 891 -0.10 -12.37 -11.55
N TYR A 892 -1.41 -12.27 -11.28
CA TYR A 892 -2.30 -11.34 -11.96
C TYR A 892 -1.95 -9.88 -11.66
N LEU A 893 -1.62 -9.58 -10.41
CA LEU A 893 -1.18 -8.25 -9.99
C LEU A 893 0.17 -7.88 -10.61
N SER A 894 1.15 -8.79 -10.57
CA SER A 894 2.48 -8.56 -11.14
C SER A 894 2.46 -8.35 -12.67
N LYS A 895 1.53 -9.01 -13.36
CA LYS A 895 1.31 -8.85 -14.81
C LYS A 895 0.39 -7.69 -15.18
N GLY A 896 -0.17 -6.98 -14.19
CA GLY A 896 -1.11 -5.87 -14.42
C GLY A 896 -2.46 -6.32 -15.01
N ILE A 897 -2.83 -7.60 -14.89
CA ILE A 897 -4.15 -8.13 -15.29
C ILE A 897 -5.22 -7.55 -14.36
N LEU A 898 -4.94 -7.53 -13.07
CA LEU A 898 -5.68 -6.78 -12.07
C LEU A 898 -4.78 -5.67 -11.52
N GLN A 899 -5.37 -4.53 -11.22
CA GLN A 899 -4.64 -3.39 -10.64
C GLN A 899 -4.56 -3.49 -9.11
N HIS A 900 -5.57 -4.10 -8.48
CA HIS A 900 -5.70 -4.28 -7.04
C HIS A 900 -6.27 -5.67 -6.76
N ASP A 901 -6.05 -6.16 -5.56
CA ASP A 901 -6.76 -7.32 -5.03
C ASP A 901 -8.26 -6.99 -4.94
N PRO A 902 -9.15 -7.72 -5.62
CA PRO A 902 -10.57 -7.44 -5.62
C PRO A 902 -11.24 -7.76 -4.28
N PHE A 903 -10.57 -8.44 -3.35
CA PHE A 903 -11.04 -8.67 -1.99
C PHE A 903 -10.63 -7.56 -1.02
N GLU A 904 -9.61 -6.77 -1.36
CA GLU A 904 -9.18 -5.60 -0.61
C GLU A 904 -9.84 -4.31 -1.11
N VAL A 905 -9.81 -4.07 -2.42
CA VAL A 905 -10.36 -2.87 -3.08
C VAL A 905 -11.51 -3.26 -3.99
N LEU A 906 -12.67 -2.62 -3.80
CA LEU A 906 -13.90 -2.97 -4.53
C LEU A 906 -13.71 -2.87 -6.06
N ASP A 907 -14.03 -3.93 -6.75
CA ASP A 907 -14.21 -3.89 -8.21
C ASP A 907 -15.43 -3.06 -8.59
N ARG A 908 -15.22 -1.80 -8.86
CA ARG A 908 -16.31 -0.87 -9.25
C ARG A 908 -17.00 -1.23 -10.56
N LYS A 909 -16.31 -2.00 -11.45
CA LYS A 909 -16.82 -2.32 -12.79
C LYS A 909 -17.75 -3.52 -12.82
N GLY A 910 -17.51 -4.52 -12.00
CA GLY A 910 -18.35 -5.72 -11.89
C GLY A 910 -19.19 -5.66 -10.62
N VAL A 911 -18.57 -5.91 -9.46
CA VAL A 911 -19.26 -5.96 -8.16
C VAL A 911 -19.96 -4.64 -7.83
N GLY A 912 -19.32 -3.51 -8.11
CA GLY A 912 -19.89 -2.18 -7.88
C GLY A 912 -21.17 -1.93 -8.69
N GLN A 913 -21.29 -2.47 -9.89
CA GLN A 913 -22.54 -2.38 -10.65
C GLN A 913 -23.68 -3.17 -9.97
N LEU A 914 -23.38 -4.35 -9.43
CA LEU A 914 -24.39 -5.13 -8.68
C LEU A 914 -24.85 -4.39 -7.44
N VAL A 915 -23.94 -3.75 -6.71
CA VAL A 915 -24.28 -2.89 -5.56
C VAL A 915 -25.21 -1.75 -5.96
N LYS A 916 -24.90 -1.07 -7.06
CA LYS A 916 -25.72 0.02 -7.58
C LYS A 916 -27.10 -0.46 -8.02
N ILE A 917 -27.19 -1.53 -8.83
CA ILE A 917 -28.44 -2.13 -9.30
C ILE A 917 -29.31 -2.54 -8.11
N ALA A 918 -28.74 -3.22 -7.11
CA ALA A 918 -29.49 -3.68 -5.96
C ALA A 918 -30.03 -2.52 -5.10
N THR A 919 -29.24 -1.46 -4.92
CA THR A 919 -29.66 -0.26 -4.19
C THR A 919 -30.80 0.45 -4.91
N GLU A 920 -30.68 0.69 -6.22
CA GLU A 920 -31.70 1.33 -7.04
C GLU A 920 -33.01 0.52 -7.07
N LYS A 921 -32.92 -0.79 -7.33
CA LYS A 921 -34.08 -1.69 -7.36
C LYS A 921 -34.75 -1.82 -6.00
N GLY A 922 -33.97 -2.04 -4.94
CA GLY A 922 -34.51 -2.15 -3.58
C GLY A 922 -35.29 -0.91 -3.17
N ARG A 923 -34.74 0.28 -3.44
CA ARG A 923 -35.40 1.57 -3.14
C ARG A 923 -36.57 1.88 -4.08
N SER A 924 -36.61 1.35 -5.28
CA SER A 924 -37.76 1.48 -6.16
C SER A 924 -39.00 0.82 -5.56
N THR A 925 -38.83 -0.30 -4.83
CA THR A 925 -39.90 -1.01 -4.14
C THR A 925 -40.21 -0.45 -2.75
N ARG A 926 -39.14 -0.15 -1.99
CA ARG A 926 -39.23 0.42 -0.64
C ARG A 926 -38.37 1.67 -0.55
N PRO A 927 -38.93 2.89 -0.76
CA PRO A 927 -38.15 4.13 -0.78
C PRO A 927 -37.37 4.42 0.50
N SER A 928 -37.85 3.93 1.66
CA SER A 928 -37.20 4.05 2.97
C SER A 928 -36.27 2.88 3.33
N LEU A 929 -35.92 2.04 2.35
CA LEU A 929 -35.04 0.90 2.59
C LEU A 929 -33.67 1.38 3.07
N LYS A 930 -33.27 0.94 4.27
CA LYS A 930 -31.94 1.14 4.80
C LYS A 930 -30.98 0.22 4.05
N VAL A 931 -29.93 0.76 3.46
CA VAL A 931 -28.96 0.02 2.66
C VAL A 931 -27.54 0.31 3.17
N GLY A 932 -26.78 -0.72 3.46
CA GLY A 932 -25.39 -0.60 3.90
C GLY A 932 -24.51 -1.72 3.40
N ILE A 933 -23.29 -1.73 3.89
CA ILE A 933 -22.26 -2.74 3.59
C ILE A 933 -21.56 -3.18 4.87
N CYS A 934 -21.19 -4.44 4.95
CA CYS A 934 -20.43 -5.01 6.06
C CYS A 934 -19.26 -5.93 5.65
N GLY A 935 -18.98 -6.07 4.36
CA GLY A 935 -17.77 -6.76 3.88
C GLY A 935 -16.49 -5.94 4.14
N GLU A 936 -15.34 -6.52 3.86
CA GLU A 936 -14.02 -5.90 4.10
C GLU A 936 -13.84 -4.54 3.42
N HIS A 937 -14.48 -4.33 2.28
CA HIS A 937 -14.49 -3.06 1.53
C HIS A 937 -15.11 -1.88 2.31
N GLY A 938 -15.88 -2.15 3.39
CA GLY A 938 -16.46 -1.11 4.24
C GLY A 938 -15.43 -0.27 5.01
N GLY A 939 -14.20 -0.76 5.14
CA GLY A 939 -13.07 -0.08 5.76
C GLY A 939 -12.02 0.47 4.79
N GLU A 940 -12.13 0.18 3.48
CA GLU A 940 -11.18 0.63 2.47
C GLU A 940 -11.61 2.00 1.91
N PRO A 941 -10.73 3.02 1.96
CA PRO A 941 -11.10 4.41 1.66
C PRO A 941 -11.73 4.66 0.29
N SER A 942 -11.18 4.04 -0.76
CA SER A 942 -11.71 4.27 -2.12
C SER A 942 -13.06 3.57 -2.32
N SER A 943 -13.26 2.44 -1.68
CA SER A 943 -14.53 1.70 -1.67
C SER A 943 -15.60 2.46 -0.87
N VAL A 944 -15.23 3.03 0.29
CA VAL A 944 -16.12 3.91 1.08
C VAL A 944 -16.57 5.11 0.25
N ALA A 945 -15.67 5.70 -0.53
CA ALA A 945 -16.02 6.78 -1.45
C ALA A 945 -17.08 6.33 -2.47
N PHE A 946 -16.90 5.16 -3.07
CA PHE A 946 -17.87 4.60 -4.02
C PHE A 946 -19.25 4.33 -3.36
N PHE A 947 -19.29 3.78 -2.15
CA PHE A 947 -20.55 3.55 -1.45
C PHE A 947 -21.30 4.83 -1.10
N ALA A 948 -20.55 5.89 -0.75
CA ALA A 948 -21.12 7.22 -0.55
C ALA A 948 -21.67 7.82 -1.86
N GLU A 949 -21.00 7.63 -2.99
CA GLU A 949 -21.47 8.05 -4.33
C GLU A 949 -22.73 7.29 -4.75
N VAL A 950 -22.82 5.99 -4.48
CA VAL A 950 -24.05 5.18 -4.74
C VAL A 950 -25.17 5.58 -3.81
N GLY A 951 -24.88 6.22 -2.68
CA GLY A 951 -25.85 6.71 -1.71
C GLY A 951 -26.29 5.66 -0.71
N LEU A 952 -25.39 4.78 -0.26
CA LEU A 952 -25.65 3.90 0.87
C LEU A 952 -25.87 4.70 2.17
N ASP A 953 -26.62 4.14 3.10
CA ASP A 953 -26.89 4.78 4.40
C ASP A 953 -25.74 4.58 5.38
N TYR A 954 -25.05 3.46 5.30
CA TYR A 954 -23.89 3.18 6.16
C TYR A 954 -22.85 2.27 5.51
N VAL A 955 -21.62 2.38 6.00
CA VAL A 955 -20.57 1.39 5.83
C VAL A 955 -20.23 0.78 7.19
N SER A 956 -19.82 -0.48 7.23
CA SER A 956 -19.41 -1.17 8.45
C SER A 956 -18.06 -1.86 8.24
N CYS A 957 -17.16 -1.70 9.20
CA CYS A 957 -15.77 -2.21 9.12
C CYS A 957 -15.30 -2.65 10.51
N SER A 958 -14.08 -3.21 10.59
CA SER A 958 -13.49 -3.56 11.89
C SER A 958 -13.41 -2.32 12.81
N PRO A 959 -13.46 -2.47 14.15
CA PRO A 959 -13.43 -1.37 15.10
C PRO A 959 -12.27 -0.39 14.91
N PHE A 960 -11.09 -0.90 14.55
CA PHE A 960 -9.89 -0.10 14.33
C PHE A 960 -9.92 0.71 13.02
N ARG A 961 -10.69 0.28 12.02
CA ARG A 961 -10.87 1.01 10.75
C ARG A 961 -11.96 2.08 10.79
N VAL A 962 -12.75 2.17 11.86
CA VAL A 962 -13.83 3.15 12.00
C VAL A 962 -13.35 4.59 11.79
N PRO A 963 -12.26 5.08 12.42
CA PRO A 963 -11.78 6.45 12.17
C PRO A 963 -11.37 6.70 10.72
N ILE A 964 -10.76 5.73 10.07
CA ILE A 964 -10.34 5.78 8.66
C ILE A 964 -11.56 5.91 7.74
N ALA A 965 -12.57 5.07 7.95
CA ALA A 965 -13.82 5.10 7.19
C ALA A 965 -14.59 6.42 7.39
N ARG A 966 -14.60 6.98 8.61
CA ARG A 966 -15.19 8.29 8.91
C ARG A 966 -14.50 9.39 8.09
N LEU A 967 -13.16 9.43 8.07
CA LEU A 967 -12.41 10.38 7.27
C LEU A 967 -12.69 10.23 5.77
N ALA A 968 -12.63 9.01 5.25
CA ALA A 968 -12.90 8.73 3.83
C ALA A 968 -14.31 9.19 3.44
N ALA A 969 -15.31 8.92 4.28
CA ALA A 969 -16.68 9.36 4.08
C ALA A 969 -16.82 10.90 4.06
N ALA A 970 -16.08 11.62 4.90
CA ALA A 970 -16.07 13.07 4.92
C ALA A 970 -15.38 13.67 3.69
N GLN A 971 -14.30 13.07 3.23
CA GLN A 971 -13.54 13.53 2.06
C GLN A 971 -14.36 13.51 0.77
N VAL A 972 -15.32 12.61 0.65
CA VAL A 972 -16.26 12.57 -0.48
C VAL A 972 -17.27 13.71 -0.40
N ALA A 973 -17.63 14.15 0.80
CA ALA A 973 -18.65 15.18 1.02
C ALA A 973 -18.09 16.62 0.89
N VAL A 974 -16.75 16.80 0.92
CA VAL A 974 -16.06 18.08 0.81
C VAL A 974 -15.30 18.22 -0.51
#